data_19511841ac6f5f14bb042d623b4cc299
#
_entry.id   19511841ac6f5f14bb042d623b4cc299
#
_cell.length_a   1.000
_cell.length_b   1.000
_cell.length_c   1.000
_cell.angle_alpha   90.00
_cell.angle_beta   90.00
_cell.angle_gamma   90.00
#
_symmetry.space_group_name_H-M   'P 1'
#
loop_
_entity.id
_entity.type
_entity.pdbx_description
1 polymer ?
#
loop_
_entity_poly.entity_id
_entity_poly.type
_entity_poly.pdbx_seq_one_letter_code
_entity_poly.pdbx_strand_id
1 'polypeptide(L)'
;MYKICFTKLIRVQTMSVFTQCLNPLTGTVTWEEKDENYDYHQEVARSAFADMLHDNERNQKYNAAIKAAIKHKHELGEEANVLDIGTGTGLLSMMAAKCGADSITACEAFTPMAKCAIKIIQENGFEDKIKLVHKRSTKMTVGKDGDIIKRANILVTEIFDTELIGEGALSTFRHAHENLLEKNCVVVPHTATVWVQVVESAAVCAWNTIHPIQHKDQNLLKIPHSIKSCSGAAAVHDIQLTQFPYNAFKPLLPPQPIFRFKLSNKSRLLYNETTCLRVKPIESGTAHAIFMWWDLIMDINNEILLSCAPVWEHPDAKMLQNKGLPLSVIADVIPWRDHWMQAIYYLPVETPVTANNKVCLIGYHDEYSLWFQLINESIKKVPDCERPICSCNVHVAYCRTRIGQLNDHTRNKKYIKALEKKITPDTVCLCLTDGCLLGLAAITLGAKKIYILETNFLSRKCIEMFVDTNGLTEKVHIVKSVDDLPPESEINLIFGEPYFITSIVPWENLYFWYLASKYSSQIQRIPIAATLMGVIVEFKDLHNIRAPLGICEGFDLSIFDKLIQISSDKSDSPVEAQPLWEYPGKALSLPFVIKTFDLLENVNEYKNTNISATVPILKSGTCNGVALWVDWQLDSEITVSSGPTAEVQPGKRISWDRFTRQGVHLFKDIARVTQQSTVSYSFNFVPQHGNVKFDFHILSKSMK
;
A
#
# COMPACT_ATOMS: atom_id res chain seq x y z
N MET A 1 46.11 54.89 -10.73
CA MET A 1 45.92 53.52 -11.32
C MET A 1 45.45 52.56 -10.24
N TYR A 2 44.15 52.45 -10.05
CA TYR A 2 43.56 51.54 -9.07
C TYR A 2 42.98 50.35 -9.84
N LYS A 3 43.53 49.12 -9.64
CA LYS A 3 42.97 47.88 -10.09
C LYS A 3 41.88 47.47 -9.14
N ILE A 4 40.63 47.54 -9.61
CA ILE A 4 39.48 46.96 -8.91
C ILE A 4 39.39 45.51 -9.29
N CYS A 5 39.68 44.60 -8.36
CA CYS A 5 39.51 43.19 -8.48
C CYS A 5 38.01 42.83 -8.28
N PHE A 6 37.27 42.52 -9.34
CA PHE A 6 35.92 41.98 -9.26
C PHE A 6 36.01 40.50 -8.97
N THR A 7 35.88 40.13 -7.71
CA THR A 7 35.59 38.77 -7.30
C THR A 7 34.12 38.51 -7.62
N LYS A 8 33.83 37.78 -8.71
CA LYS A 8 32.51 37.23 -8.99
C LYS A 8 32.20 36.22 -7.89
N LEU A 9 31.38 36.58 -6.93
CA LEU A 9 30.64 35.61 -6.13
C LEU A 9 29.65 34.89 -7.08
N ILE A 10 30.00 33.67 -7.49
CA ILE A 10 29.04 32.75 -8.04
C ILE A 10 28.16 32.34 -6.85
N ARG A 11 26.99 32.97 -6.71
CA ARG A 11 25.92 32.39 -5.90
C ARG A 11 25.52 31.11 -6.61
N VAL A 12 25.91 29.99 -6.04
CA VAL A 12 25.26 28.71 -6.35
C VAL A 12 23.81 28.93 -5.92
N GLN A 13 22.90 29.09 -6.86
CA GLN A 13 21.48 29.04 -6.59
C GLN A 13 21.23 27.58 -6.18
N THR A 14 21.04 27.32 -4.89
CA THR A 14 20.46 26.07 -4.41
C THR A 14 19.07 26.01 -5.02
N MET A 15 18.80 24.95 -5.80
CA MET A 15 17.46 24.71 -6.34
C MET A 15 16.59 24.24 -5.18
N SER A 16 15.61 25.06 -4.80
CA SER A 16 14.60 24.68 -3.79
C SER A 16 13.60 23.72 -4.42
N VAL A 17 13.19 22.73 -3.65
CA VAL A 17 12.11 21.79 -3.99
C VAL A 17 10.86 22.22 -3.24
N PHE A 18 9.72 22.23 -3.90
CA PHE A 18 8.44 22.53 -3.27
C PHE A 18 7.62 21.26 -3.14
N THR A 19 7.18 20.93 -1.92
CA THR A 19 6.33 19.78 -1.65
C THR A 19 5.00 20.22 -1.04
N GLN A 20 3.99 19.38 -1.19
CA GLN A 20 2.68 19.57 -0.59
C GLN A 20 2.68 19.03 0.84
N CYS A 21 2.33 19.84 1.80
CA CYS A 21 2.17 19.46 3.20
C CYS A 21 0.75 19.76 3.68
N LEU A 22 0.17 18.85 4.46
CA LEU A 22 -1.12 19.07 5.10
C LEU A 22 -0.98 20.15 6.18
N ASN A 23 -1.84 21.16 6.11
CA ASN A 23 -2.01 22.10 7.21
C ASN A 23 -3.09 21.57 8.17
N PRO A 24 -2.75 21.12 9.39
CA PRO A 24 -3.70 20.51 10.31
C PRO A 24 -4.81 21.45 10.79
N LEU A 25 -4.60 22.76 10.70
CA LEU A 25 -5.56 23.79 11.16
C LEU A 25 -6.66 24.07 10.12
N THR A 26 -6.34 23.90 8.84
CA THR A 26 -7.23 24.25 7.74
C THR A 26 -7.70 23.01 6.94
N GLY A 27 -7.08 21.84 7.17
CA GLY A 27 -7.33 20.62 6.42
C GLY A 27 -6.93 20.73 4.94
N THR A 28 -6.28 21.82 4.54
CA THR A 28 -5.85 22.06 3.16
C THR A 28 -4.39 21.70 2.98
N VAL A 29 -4.03 21.41 1.75
CA VAL A 29 -2.63 21.18 1.36
C VAL A 29 -2.01 22.52 0.98
N THR A 30 -0.84 22.81 1.58
CA THR A 30 -0.03 23.99 1.29
C THR A 30 1.31 23.58 0.69
N TRP A 31 1.91 24.48 -0.10
CA TRP A 31 3.25 24.25 -0.64
C TRP A 31 4.30 24.74 0.36
N GLU A 32 5.22 23.86 0.72
CA GLU A 32 6.38 24.18 1.56
C GLU A 32 7.67 24.03 0.76
N GLU A 33 8.58 24.98 0.97
CA GLU A 33 9.93 24.91 0.42
C GLU A 33 10.78 23.94 1.26
N LYS A 34 11.43 23.01 0.59
CA LYS A 34 12.35 22.00 1.17
C LYS A 34 13.73 22.14 0.55
N ASP A 35 14.73 21.51 1.16
CA ASP A 35 16.08 21.49 0.59
C ASP A 35 16.14 20.71 -0.73
N GLU A 36 17.18 20.95 -1.53
CA GLU A 36 17.37 20.36 -2.86
C GLU A 36 17.43 18.81 -2.88
N ASN A 37 17.67 18.18 -1.74
CA ASN A 37 17.77 16.72 -1.63
C ASN A 37 16.48 16.08 -1.06
N TYR A 38 15.44 16.87 -0.84
CA TYR A 38 14.20 16.35 -0.24
C TYR A 38 13.60 15.19 -1.05
N ASP A 39 13.37 15.39 -2.35
CA ASP A 39 12.82 14.34 -3.23
C ASP A 39 13.73 13.09 -3.26
N TYR A 40 15.04 13.31 -3.30
CA TYR A 40 16.02 12.22 -3.22
C TYR A 40 15.82 11.35 -1.97
N HIS A 41 15.65 11.98 -0.81
CA HIS A 41 15.46 11.24 0.44
C HIS A 41 14.09 10.55 0.49
N GLN A 42 13.04 11.18 -0.04
CA GLN A 42 11.71 10.59 -0.14
C GLN A 42 11.74 9.34 -1.04
N GLU A 43 12.32 9.44 -2.23
CA GLU A 43 12.43 8.31 -3.16
C GLU A 43 13.20 7.13 -2.55
N VAL A 44 14.33 7.38 -1.91
CA VAL A 44 15.13 6.34 -1.28
C VAL A 44 14.39 5.72 -0.09
N ALA A 45 13.81 6.53 0.81
CA ALA A 45 13.17 6.04 2.03
C ALA A 45 11.91 5.21 1.74
N ARG A 46 11.20 5.50 0.63
CA ARG A 46 9.93 4.85 0.25
C ARG A 46 10.10 3.76 -0.80
N SER A 47 11.34 3.55 -1.28
CA SER A 47 11.62 2.42 -2.18
C SER A 47 11.47 1.09 -1.44
N ALA A 48 10.93 0.08 -2.09
CA ALA A 48 10.81 -1.27 -1.53
C ALA A 48 12.14 -2.06 -1.55
N PHE A 49 13.29 -1.41 -1.81
CA PHE A 49 14.58 -2.10 -1.92
C PHE A 49 14.97 -2.88 -0.66
N ALA A 50 14.71 -2.34 0.54
CA ALA A 50 15.09 -3.02 1.77
C ALA A 50 14.28 -4.31 1.96
N ASP A 51 12.96 -4.28 1.76
CA ASP A 51 12.11 -5.47 1.86
C ASP A 51 12.51 -6.53 0.83
N MET A 52 12.74 -6.12 -0.43
CA MET A 52 13.21 -6.99 -1.50
C MET A 52 14.55 -7.68 -1.15
N LEU A 53 15.49 -6.96 -0.57
CA LEU A 53 16.80 -7.50 -0.18
C LEU A 53 16.72 -8.43 1.04
N HIS A 54 15.71 -8.27 1.92
CA HIS A 54 15.41 -9.20 3.00
C HIS A 54 14.74 -10.51 2.53
N ASP A 55 14.25 -10.58 1.27
CA ASP A 55 13.64 -11.80 0.71
C ASP A 55 14.69 -12.86 0.39
N ASN A 56 15.03 -13.67 1.37
CA ASN A 56 16.02 -14.75 1.25
C ASN A 56 15.64 -15.77 0.16
N GLU A 57 14.35 -16.12 0.01
CA GLU A 57 13.91 -17.07 -1.01
C GLU A 57 14.19 -16.53 -2.40
N ARG A 58 13.80 -15.28 -2.68
CA ARG A 58 14.10 -14.58 -3.92
C ARG A 58 15.60 -14.60 -4.21
N ASN A 59 16.40 -14.15 -3.26
CA ASN A 59 17.86 -14.04 -3.41
C ASN A 59 18.50 -15.40 -3.72
N GLN A 60 18.15 -16.45 -2.98
CA GLN A 60 18.67 -17.79 -3.17
C GLN A 60 18.26 -18.39 -4.52
N LYS A 61 17.02 -18.20 -4.96
CA LYS A 61 16.54 -18.69 -6.26
C LYS A 61 17.18 -17.97 -7.43
N TYR A 62 17.38 -16.63 -7.33
CA TYR A 62 18.18 -15.90 -8.31
C TYR A 62 19.63 -16.40 -8.36
N ASN A 63 20.28 -16.58 -7.21
CA ASN A 63 21.66 -17.09 -7.14
C ASN A 63 21.77 -18.48 -7.79
N ALA A 64 20.82 -19.39 -7.49
CA ALA A 64 20.81 -20.72 -8.09
C ALA A 64 20.62 -20.68 -9.61
N ALA A 65 19.72 -19.82 -10.11
CA ALA A 65 19.47 -19.70 -11.54
C ALA A 65 20.65 -19.03 -12.28
N ILE A 66 21.27 -18.01 -11.71
CA ILE A 66 22.50 -17.39 -12.24
C ILE A 66 23.62 -18.43 -12.34
N LYS A 67 23.83 -19.22 -11.29
CA LYS A 67 24.82 -20.30 -11.28
C LYS A 67 24.55 -21.33 -12.37
N ALA A 68 23.28 -21.74 -12.55
CA ALA A 68 22.89 -22.68 -13.61
C ALA A 68 23.12 -22.10 -15.02
N ALA A 69 22.80 -20.80 -15.23
CA ALA A 69 23.01 -20.13 -16.51
C ALA A 69 24.51 -20.03 -16.89
N ILE A 70 25.36 -19.66 -15.94
CA ILE A 70 26.82 -19.56 -16.14
C ILE A 70 27.40 -20.96 -16.43
N LYS A 71 27.06 -21.95 -15.60
CA LYS A 71 27.47 -23.32 -15.80
C LYS A 71 27.09 -23.85 -17.20
N HIS A 72 25.85 -23.59 -17.64
CA HIS A 72 25.37 -23.98 -18.96
C HIS A 72 26.23 -23.38 -20.10
N LYS A 73 26.60 -22.10 -20.01
CA LYS A 73 27.48 -21.47 -21.00
C LYS A 73 28.88 -22.09 -21.03
N HIS A 74 29.47 -22.34 -19.88
CA HIS A 74 30.78 -23.01 -19.77
C HIS A 74 30.74 -24.45 -20.30
N GLU A 75 29.67 -25.22 -20.08
CA GLU A 75 29.48 -26.56 -20.64
C GLU A 75 29.39 -26.57 -22.16
N LEU A 76 28.95 -25.47 -22.78
CA LEU A 76 28.98 -25.26 -24.22
C LEU A 76 30.35 -24.78 -24.76
N GLY A 77 31.34 -24.55 -23.87
CA GLY A 77 32.63 -23.97 -24.21
C GLY A 77 32.56 -22.46 -24.53
N GLU A 78 31.50 -21.79 -24.11
CA GLU A 78 31.29 -20.35 -24.30
C GLU A 78 31.69 -19.57 -23.04
N GLU A 79 32.18 -18.35 -23.21
CA GLU A 79 32.32 -17.40 -22.08
C GLU A 79 30.93 -16.99 -21.57
N ALA A 80 30.79 -16.87 -20.24
CA ALA A 80 29.58 -16.37 -19.59
C ALA A 80 29.62 -14.85 -19.47
N ASN A 81 29.03 -14.13 -20.42
CA ASN A 81 28.97 -12.67 -20.45
C ASN A 81 27.60 -12.19 -19.97
N VAL A 82 27.56 -11.68 -18.75
CA VAL A 82 26.33 -11.32 -18.03
C VAL A 82 26.00 -9.84 -18.22
N LEU A 83 24.75 -9.55 -18.55
CA LEU A 83 24.13 -8.23 -18.46
C LEU A 83 23.11 -8.26 -17.32
N ASP A 84 23.26 -7.39 -16.32
CA ASP A 84 22.34 -7.19 -15.21
C ASP A 84 21.60 -5.86 -15.40
N ILE A 85 20.28 -5.91 -15.69
CA ILE A 85 19.46 -4.73 -15.93
C ILE A 85 18.65 -4.41 -14.65
N GLY A 86 18.81 -3.17 -14.15
CA GLY A 86 18.22 -2.75 -12.88
C GLY A 86 18.97 -3.36 -11.70
N THR A 87 20.29 -3.24 -11.69
CA THR A 87 21.14 -3.93 -10.70
C THR A 87 20.90 -3.50 -9.25
N GLY A 88 20.25 -2.35 -9.02
CA GLY A 88 19.95 -1.84 -7.67
C GLY A 88 21.23 -1.67 -6.85
N THR A 89 21.40 -2.50 -5.81
CA THR A 89 22.60 -2.50 -4.95
C THR A 89 23.80 -3.25 -5.55
N GLY A 90 23.65 -3.89 -6.71
CA GLY A 90 24.68 -4.73 -7.32
C GLY A 90 24.66 -6.20 -6.83
N LEU A 91 23.66 -6.59 -6.05
CA LEU A 91 23.61 -7.94 -5.43
C LEU A 91 23.64 -9.06 -6.47
N LEU A 92 22.79 -9.01 -7.51
CA LEU A 92 22.74 -10.04 -8.56
C LEU A 92 24.02 -10.08 -9.40
N SER A 93 24.61 -8.92 -9.68
CA SER A 93 25.91 -8.80 -10.35
C SER A 93 27.04 -9.45 -9.51
N MET A 94 27.08 -9.21 -8.19
CA MET A 94 28.08 -9.83 -7.32
C MET A 94 27.86 -11.35 -7.19
N MET A 95 26.61 -11.82 -7.18
CA MET A 95 26.29 -13.26 -7.28
C MET A 95 26.83 -13.85 -8.57
N ALA A 96 26.62 -13.18 -9.71
CA ALA A 96 27.18 -13.64 -10.99
C ALA A 96 28.71 -13.72 -10.97
N ALA A 97 29.39 -12.72 -10.39
CA ALA A 97 30.84 -12.73 -10.22
C ALA A 97 31.33 -13.91 -9.36
N LYS A 98 30.64 -14.16 -8.23
CA LYS A 98 30.93 -15.29 -7.33
C LYS A 98 30.65 -16.65 -7.99
N CYS A 99 29.68 -16.72 -8.90
CA CYS A 99 29.36 -17.93 -9.68
C CYS A 99 30.29 -18.16 -10.86
N GLY A 100 31.24 -17.27 -11.12
CA GLY A 100 32.31 -17.47 -12.12
C GLY A 100 31.98 -16.88 -13.50
N ALA A 101 31.15 -15.85 -13.61
CA ALA A 101 30.95 -15.13 -14.87
C ALA A 101 32.29 -14.54 -15.38
N ASP A 102 32.52 -14.63 -16.72
CA ASP A 102 33.74 -14.15 -17.35
C ASP A 102 33.74 -12.63 -17.53
N SER A 103 32.59 -12.04 -17.82
CA SER A 103 32.40 -10.59 -17.81
C SER A 103 31.00 -10.21 -17.32
N ILE A 104 30.90 -9.07 -16.61
CA ILE A 104 29.63 -8.58 -16.07
C ILE A 104 29.51 -7.11 -16.38
N THR A 105 28.40 -6.74 -17.04
CA THR A 105 27.96 -5.35 -17.15
C THR A 105 26.64 -5.19 -16.43
N ALA A 106 26.62 -4.28 -15.47
CA ALA A 106 25.44 -3.91 -14.72
C ALA A 106 24.94 -2.55 -15.17
N CYS A 107 23.62 -2.32 -15.24
CA CYS A 107 23.11 -0.97 -15.45
C CYS A 107 22.05 -0.60 -14.42
N GLU A 108 22.10 0.67 -13.99
CA GLU A 108 21.17 1.26 -13.04
C GLU A 108 20.83 2.69 -13.45
N ALA A 109 19.55 2.99 -13.54
CA ALA A 109 19.08 4.31 -13.97
C ALA A 109 18.88 5.28 -12.79
N PHE A 110 18.52 4.75 -11.62
CA PHE A 110 18.26 5.55 -10.44
C PHE A 110 19.58 5.98 -9.79
N THR A 111 19.88 7.27 -9.88
CA THR A 111 21.16 7.84 -9.46
C THR A 111 21.59 7.49 -8.04
N PRO A 112 20.70 7.51 -7.02
CA PRO A 112 21.06 7.13 -5.65
C PRO A 112 21.57 5.69 -5.57
N MET A 113 20.87 4.79 -6.24
CA MET A 113 21.21 3.36 -6.22
C MET A 113 22.46 3.07 -7.04
N ALA A 114 22.63 3.69 -8.21
CA ALA A 114 23.86 3.55 -8.99
C ALA A 114 25.11 3.96 -8.21
N LYS A 115 25.05 5.09 -7.49
CA LYS A 115 26.14 5.56 -6.62
C LYS A 115 26.36 4.64 -5.42
N CYS A 116 25.32 4.08 -4.88
CA CYS A 116 25.36 3.10 -3.77
C CYS A 116 26.02 1.80 -4.24
N ALA A 117 25.55 1.26 -5.37
CA ALA A 117 26.05 0.02 -5.96
C ALA A 117 27.56 0.07 -6.29
N ILE A 118 28.06 1.17 -6.85
CA ILE A 118 29.50 1.35 -7.13
C ILE A 118 30.31 1.12 -5.85
N LYS A 119 29.90 1.73 -4.73
CA LYS A 119 30.61 1.60 -3.47
C LYS A 119 30.49 0.19 -2.87
N ILE A 120 29.31 -0.43 -2.96
CA ILE A 120 29.07 -1.79 -2.47
C ILE A 120 29.92 -2.78 -3.26
N ILE A 121 29.96 -2.69 -4.58
CA ILE A 121 30.77 -3.54 -5.45
C ILE A 121 32.25 -3.40 -5.09
N GLN A 122 32.73 -2.18 -4.84
CA GLN A 122 34.10 -1.89 -4.45
C GLN A 122 34.44 -2.48 -3.07
N GLU A 123 33.61 -2.24 -2.04
CA GLU A 123 33.83 -2.77 -0.69
C GLU A 123 33.84 -4.31 -0.63
N ASN A 124 33.12 -4.95 -1.55
CA ASN A 124 33.11 -6.41 -1.68
C ASN A 124 34.22 -6.95 -2.63
N GLY A 125 35.08 -6.09 -3.19
CA GLY A 125 36.23 -6.49 -4.00
C GLY A 125 35.88 -7.00 -5.41
N PHE A 126 34.83 -6.45 -6.03
CA PHE A 126 34.38 -6.85 -7.38
C PHE A 126 34.51 -5.73 -8.42
N GLU A 127 35.20 -4.62 -8.12
CA GLU A 127 35.35 -3.47 -9.01
C GLU A 127 36.04 -3.80 -10.34
N ASP A 128 36.96 -4.76 -10.34
CA ASP A 128 37.66 -5.22 -11.54
C ASP A 128 36.84 -6.19 -12.41
N LYS A 129 35.76 -6.77 -11.85
CA LYS A 129 34.93 -7.77 -12.52
C LYS A 129 33.59 -7.22 -13.02
N ILE A 130 33.06 -6.19 -12.36
CA ILE A 130 31.72 -5.65 -12.64
C ILE A 130 31.85 -4.22 -13.16
N LYS A 131 31.46 -4.02 -14.42
CA LYS A 131 31.33 -2.68 -15.02
C LYS A 131 29.92 -2.16 -14.78
N LEU A 132 29.75 -1.14 -13.91
CA LEU A 132 28.47 -0.48 -13.72
C LEU A 132 28.29 0.70 -14.68
N VAL A 133 27.17 0.71 -15.40
CA VAL A 133 26.76 1.77 -16.34
C VAL A 133 25.58 2.52 -15.77
N HIS A 134 25.75 3.78 -15.43
CA HIS A 134 24.68 4.63 -14.90
C HIS A 134 23.79 5.17 -16.04
N LYS A 135 22.95 4.30 -16.59
CA LYS A 135 21.99 4.59 -17.68
C LYS A 135 20.78 3.66 -17.60
N ARG A 136 19.68 4.07 -18.21
CA ARG A 136 18.61 3.13 -18.58
C ARG A 136 19.13 2.16 -19.64
N SER A 137 18.77 0.87 -19.53
CA SER A 137 19.18 -0.16 -20.49
C SER A 137 18.79 0.19 -21.93
N THR A 138 17.66 0.87 -22.13
CA THR A 138 17.20 1.34 -23.45
C THR A 138 18.08 2.43 -24.09
N LYS A 139 19.04 2.99 -23.35
CA LYS A 139 20.02 3.97 -23.85
C LYS A 139 21.43 3.39 -23.94
N MET A 140 21.61 2.11 -23.63
CA MET A 140 22.91 1.46 -23.72
C MET A 140 23.26 1.10 -25.17
N THR A 141 24.55 1.13 -25.48
CA THR A 141 25.09 0.84 -26.80
C THR A 141 26.08 -0.31 -26.76
N VAL A 142 26.16 -1.07 -27.86
CA VAL A 142 27.07 -2.20 -28.02
C VAL A 142 28.14 -1.83 -29.11
N GLY A 143 29.39 -2.11 -28.82
CA GLY A 143 30.50 -1.88 -29.74
C GLY A 143 31.76 -1.47 -29.00
N LYS A 144 32.88 -1.29 -29.77
CA LYS A 144 34.18 -0.97 -29.19
C LYS A 144 34.20 0.27 -28.30
N ASP A 145 33.40 1.28 -28.64
CA ASP A 145 33.26 2.54 -27.92
C ASP A 145 31.89 2.60 -27.16
N GLY A 146 31.20 1.46 -27.07
CA GLY A 146 29.89 1.34 -26.45
C GLY A 146 29.94 1.07 -24.94
N ASP A 147 28.76 1.05 -24.34
CA ASP A 147 28.59 0.67 -22.93
C ASP A 147 28.95 -0.80 -22.69
N ILE A 148 28.67 -1.66 -23.67
CA ILE A 148 29.06 -3.08 -23.73
C ILE A 148 29.92 -3.32 -24.97
N ILE A 149 31.05 -4.01 -24.78
CA ILE A 149 31.98 -4.28 -25.92
C ILE A 149 31.37 -5.24 -26.95
N LYS A 150 30.72 -6.31 -26.46
CA LYS A 150 29.99 -7.32 -27.24
C LYS A 150 28.65 -7.62 -26.61
N ARG A 151 27.68 -8.12 -27.38
CA ARG A 151 26.39 -8.54 -26.87
C ARG A 151 26.54 -9.58 -25.75
N ALA A 152 25.72 -9.46 -24.72
CA ALA A 152 25.72 -10.42 -23.61
C ALA A 152 24.96 -11.72 -24.01
N ASN A 153 25.41 -12.86 -23.50
CA ASN A 153 24.78 -14.16 -23.72
C ASN A 153 24.05 -14.70 -22.46
N ILE A 154 24.07 -13.92 -21.38
CA ILE A 154 23.22 -14.14 -20.19
C ILE A 154 22.61 -12.79 -19.81
N LEU A 155 21.27 -12.74 -19.66
CA LEU A 155 20.55 -11.63 -19.06
C LEU A 155 20.09 -12.02 -17.66
N VAL A 156 20.40 -11.18 -16.68
CA VAL A 156 19.82 -11.22 -15.35
C VAL A 156 19.05 -9.92 -15.13
N THR A 157 17.83 -9.98 -14.65
CA THR A 157 17.06 -8.76 -14.33
C THR A 157 15.94 -9.05 -13.35
N GLU A 158 15.65 -8.08 -12.51
CA GLU A 158 14.49 -8.06 -11.63
C GLU A 158 13.86 -6.66 -11.72
N ILE A 159 12.79 -6.57 -12.48
CA ILE A 159 12.06 -5.36 -12.85
C ILE A 159 10.56 -5.67 -12.87
N PHE A 160 10.08 -6.36 -11.86
CA PHE A 160 8.70 -6.84 -11.75
C PHE A 160 8.01 -6.18 -10.58
N ASP A 161 6.76 -5.81 -10.79
CA ASP A 161 5.87 -5.28 -9.76
C ASP A 161 4.71 -6.25 -9.46
N THR A 162 3.73 -5.80 -8.69
CA THR A 162 2.52 -6.57 -8.38
C THR A 162 1.79 -7.05 -9.64
N GLU A 163 1.75 -6.25 -10.73
CA GLU A 163 1.15 -6.65 -12.01
C GLU A 163 2.11 -7.44 -12.91
N LEU A 164 3.35 -7.71 -12.47
CA LEU A 164 4.45 -8.32 -13.21
C LEU A 164 5.03 -7.41 -14.30
N ILE A 165 4.20 -6.65 -15.02
CA ILE A 165 4.58 -5.89 -16.22
C ILE A 165 4.53 -4.37 -16.03
N GLY A 166 4.03 -3.88 -14.87
CA GLY A 166 3.73 -2.46 -14.64
C GLY A 166 4.95 -1.54 -14.65
N GLU A 167 6.13 -2.04 -14.33
CA GLU A 167 7.39 -1.31 -14.39
C GLU A 167 8.05 -1.30 -15.79
N GLY A 168 7.36 -1.77 -16.83
CA GLY A 168 7.86 -1.79 -18.20
C GLY A 168 8.76 -2.99 -18.52
N ALA A 169 8.49 -4.13 -17.90
CA ALA A 169 9.22 -5.37 -18.14
C ALA A 169 9.20 -5.76 -19.64
N LEU A 170 8.02 -5.70 -20.30
CA LEU A 170 7.89 -6.12 -21.70
C LEU A 170 8.79 -5.33 -22.65
N SER A 171 8.78 -3.99 -22.54
CA SER A 171 9.63 -3.13 -23.38
C SER A 171 11.12 -3.30 -23.06
N THR A 172 11.47 -3.49 -21.81
CA THR A 172 12.86 -3.70 -21.37
C THR A 172 13.42 -5.01 -21.94
N PHE A 173 12.71 -6.12 -21.79
CA PHE A 173 13.13 -7.42 -22.35
C PHE A 173 13.21 -7.38 -23.88
N ARG A 174 12.22 -6.79 -24.57
CA ARG A 174 12.23 -6.67 -26.03
C ARG A 174 13.42 -5.87 -26.51
N HIS A 175 13.66 -4.69 -25.90
CA HIS A 175 14.81 -3.84 -26.22
C HIS A 175 16.13 -4.60 -25.98
N ALA A 176 16.26 -5.30 -24.86
CA ALA A 176 17.47 -6.07 -24.57
C ALA A 176 17.74 -7.13 -25.64
N HIS A 177 16.75 -7.91 -26.04
CA HIS A 177 16.88 -8.89 -27.14
C HIS A 177 17.24 -8.27 -28.49
N GLU A 178 16.72 -7.08 -28.78
CA GLU A 178 16.97 -6.40 -30.04
C GLU A 178 18.38 -5.82 -30.12
N ASN A 179 18.85 -5.23 -29.04
CA ASN A 179 20.01 -4.35 -29.06
C ASN A 179 21.19 -4.83 -28.23
N LEU A 180 20.97 -5.58 -27.13
CA LEU A 180 22.00 -5.84 -26.12
C LEU A 180 22.42 -7.31 -26.01
N LEU A 181 21.56 -8.24 -26.46
CA LEU A 181 21.75 -9.67 -26.24
C LEU A 181 22.07 -10.43 -27.53
N GLU A 182 22.74 -11.56 -27.40
CA GLU A 182 22.95 -12.54 -28.45
C GLU A 182 21.62 -13.30 -28.71
N LYS A 183 21.51 -13.93 -29.90
CA LYS A 183 20.27 -14.66 -30.28
C LYS A 183 19.93 -15.82 -29.33
N ASN A 184 20.96 -16.50 -28.81
CA ASN A 184 20.81 -17.68 -27.96
C ASN A 184 21.17 -17.35 -26.49
N CYS A 185 20.80 -16.15 -26.04
CA CYS A 185 21.04 -15.77 -24.65
C CYS A 185 20.21 -16.60 -23.69
N VAL A 186 20.77 -16.89 -22.52
CA VAL A 186 20.06 -17.41 -21.36
C VAL A 186 19.49 -16.22 -20.58
N VAL A 187 18.24 -16.31 -20.17
CA VAL A 187 17.54 -15.22 -19.48
C VAL A 187 17.09 -15.71 -18.09
N VAL A 188 17.41 -14.95 -17.08
CA VAL A 188 17.03 -15.19 -15.69
C VAL A 188 16.19 -13.98 -15.20
N PRO A 189 14.89 -14.18 -14.90
CA PRO A 189 14.09 -15.40 -15.03
C PRO A 189 13.77 -15.78 -16.47
N HIS A 190 13.49 -17.06 -16.70
CA HIS A 190 13.26 -17.62 -18.04
C HIS A 190 11.84 -17.43 -18.57
N THR A 191 10.84 -17.62 -17.69
CA THR A 191 9.42 -17.53 -18.04
C THR A 191 8.66 -16.96 -16.84
N ALA A 192 7.64 -16.13 -17.11
CA ALA A 192 6.70 -15.65 -16.11
C ALA A 192 5.28 -16.10 -16.45
N THR A 193 4.49 -16.47 -15.45
CA THR A 193 3.08 -16.88 -15.61
C THR A 193 2.21 -16.07 -14.68
N VAL A 194 1.19 -15.41 -15.23
CA VAL A 194 0.13 -14.75 -14.47
C VAL A 194 -1.01 -15.72 -14.22
N TRP A 195 -1.33 -15.91 -12.95
CA TRP A 195 -2.42 -16.74 -12.47
C TRP A 195 -3.59 -15.91 -11.99
N VAL A 196 -4.79 -16.38 -12.22
CA VAL A 196 -6.03 -15.72 -11.79
C VAL A 196 -7.01 -16.71 -11.21
N GLN A 197 -7.74 -16.29 -10.17
CA GLN A 197 -8.80 -17.07 -9.53
C GLN A 197 -10.05 -16.21 -9.37
N VAL A 198 -11.16 -16.61 -10.00
CA VAL A 198 -12.43 -15.90 -9.88
C VAL A 198 -13.11 -16.27 -8.58
N VAL A 199 -13.58 -15.25 -7.85
CA VAL A 199 -14.14 -15.43 -6.50
C VAL A 199 -15.46 -14.68 -6.32
N GLU A 200 -16.29 -15.22 -5.42
CA GLU A 200 -17.42 -14.53 -4.79
C GLU A 200 -16.98 -14.04 -3.42
N SER A 201 -17.10 -12.73 -3.15
CA SER A 201 -16.75 -12.17 -1.85
C SER A 201 -17.41 -10.82 -1.61
N ALA A 202 -18.36 -10.75 -0.69
CA ALA A 202 -18.95 -9.49 -0.23
C ALA A 202 -17.91 -8.60 0.47
N ALA A 203 -16.94 -9.20 1.18
CA ALA A 203 -15.89 -8.48 1.87
C ALA A 203 -14.95 -7.75 0.89
N VAL A 204 -14.69 -8.35 -0.29
CA VAL A 204 -13.91 -7.73 -1.37
C VAL A 204 -14.73 -6.61 -2.04
N CYS A 205 -16.02 -6.86 -2.33
CA CYS A 205 -16.89 -5.84 -2.91
C CYS A 205 -16.96 -4.57 -2.07
N ALA A 206 -16.86 -4.70 -0.75
CA ALA A 206 -16.93 -3.56 0.16
C ALA A 206 -15.83 -2.50 -0.09
N TRP A 207 -14.71 -2.84 -0.74
CA TRP A 207 -13.65 -1.89 -1.11
C TRP A 207 -13.89 -1.20 -2.47
N ASN A 208 -14.90 -1.63 -3.23
CA ASN A 208 -15.13 -1.09 -4.57
C ASN A 208 -16.54 -0.56 -4.80
N THR A 209 -17.56 -1.19 -4.23
CA THR A 209 -18.96 -0.85 -4.46
C THR A 209 -19.58 -0.28 -3.19
N ILE A 210 -20.28 0.86 -3.27
CA ILE A 210 -21.03 1.41 -2.14
C ILE A 210 -22.34 0.65 -1.98
N HIS A 211 -22.58 0.16 -0.76
CA HIS A 211 -23.80 -0.54 -0.39
C HIS A 211 -24.77 0.38 0.36
N PRO A 212 -26.10 0.08 0.34
CA PRO A 212 -27.07 0.86 1.08
C PRO A 212 -26.80 0.83 2.59
N ILE A 213 -26.93 1.97 3.25
CA ILE A 213 -26.92 2.05 4.70
C ILE A 213 -28.23 1.52 5.22
N GLN A 214 -28.19 0.40 5.96
CA GLN A 214 -29.38 -0.26 6.50
C GLN A 214 -29.65 0.14 7.94
N HIS A 215 -30.95 0.36 8.25
CA HIS A 215 -31.43 0.61 9.60
C HIS A 215 -32.88 0.08 9.74
N LYS A 216 -33.16 -0.74 10.76
CA LYS A 216 -34.49 -1.34 11.05
C LYS A 216 -35.13 -1.95 9.79
N ASP A 217 -34.37 -2.78 9.06
CA ASP A 217 -34.76 -3.46 7.82
C ASP A 217 -35.13 -2.53 6.64
N GLN A 218 -34.72 -1.26 6.72
CA GLN A 218 -34.90 -0.29 5.66
C GLN A 218 -33.56 0.28 5.19
N ASN A 219 -33.49 0.58 3.90
CA ASN A 219 -32.36 1.32 3.35
C ASN A 219 -32.57 2.81 3.58
N LEU A 220 -31.69 3.46 4.36
CA LEU A 220 -31.77 4.90 4.60
C LEU A 220 -31.50 5.74 3.36
N LEU A 221 -30.70 5.21 2.44
CA LEU A 221 -30.34 5.87 1.18
C LEU A 221 -30.40 4.88 0.01
N LYS A 222 -30.85 5.36 -1.13
CA LYS A 222 -30.74 4.68 -2.43
C LYS A 222 -29.39 5.02 -3.05
N ILE A 223 -28.72 4.01 -3.63
CA ILE A 223 -27.47 4.23 -4.33
C ILE A 223 -27.75 4.74 -5.75
N PRO A 224 -27.11 5.83 -6.20
CA PRO A 224 -27.23 6.32 -7.58
C PRO A 224 -26.87 5.24 -8.61
N HIS A 225 -27.64 5.16 -9.69
CA HIS A 225 -27.42 4.16 -10.73
C HIS A 225 -26.03 4.26 -11.34
N SER A 226 -25.54 5.47 -11.58
CA SER A 226 -24.18 5.74 -12.10
C SER A 226 -23.06 5.17 -11.21
N ILE A 227 -23.27 5.16 -9.89
CA ILE A 227 -22.32 4.56 -8.93
C ILE A 227 -22.45 3.03 -8.97
N LYS A 228 -23.67 2.50 -8.93
CA LYS A 228 -23.93 1.06 -8.94
C LYS A 228 -23.44 0.37 -10.22
N SER A 229 -23.52 1.05 -11.38
CA SER A 229 -23.13 0.51 -12.69
C SER A 229 -21.70 0.87 -13.11
N CYS A 230 -20.93 1.55 -12.25
CA CYS A 230 -19.56 1.93 -12.58
C CYS A 230 -18.64 0.70 -12.53
N SER A 231 -17.83 0.53 -13.56
CA SER A 231 -16.83 -0.55 -13.63
C SER A 231 -15.66 -0.38 -12.67
N GLY A 232 -15.60 0.71 -11.92
CA GLY A 232 -14.52 1.01 -10.99
C GLY A 232 -13.30 1.66 -11.66
N ALA A 233 -12.24 1.83 -10.89
CA ALA A 233 -10.96 2.32 -11.39
C ALA A 233 -10.12 1.16 -11.91
N ALA A 234 -9.34 1.41 -12.97
CA ALA A 234 -8.38 0.47 -13.52
C ALA A 234 -7.11 0.31 -12.67
N ALA A 235 -6.99 1.05 -11.56
CA ALA A 235 -5.85 0.94 -10.68
C ALA A 235 -5.82 -0.44 -9.99
N VAL A 236 -4.66 -1.07 -9.99
CA VAL A 236 -4.42 -2.30 -9.26
C VAL A 236 -4.77 -2.13 -7.78
N HIS A 237 -5.34 -3.15 -7.17
CA HIS A 237 -5.55 -3.24 -5.73
C HIS A 237 -4.63 -4.31 -5.19
N ASP A 238 -3.43 -3.92 -4.87
CA ASP A 238 -2.39 -4.72 -4.23
C ASP A 238 -2.74 -4.99 -2.77
N ILE A 239 -2.57 -6.23 -2.33
CA ILE A 239 -3.01 -6.70 -1.03
C ILE A 239 -2.32 -8.02 -0.68
N GLN A 240 -2.04 -8.20 0.60
CA GLN A 240 -1.56 -9.47 1.15
C GLN A 240 -2.70 -10.49 1.26
N LEU A 241 -3.04 -11.15 0.16
CA LEU A 241 -4.13 -12.14 0.14
C LEU A 241 -3.96 -13.24 1.19
N THR A 242 -2.73 -13.65 1.51
CA THR A 242 -2.44 -14.61 2.58
C THR A 242 -2.98 -14.17 3.94
N GLN A 243 -3.14 -12.86 4.18
CA GLN A 243 -3.69 -12.30 5.40
C GLN A 243 -5.22 -12.12 5.36
N PHE A 244 -5.83 -12.26 4.17
CA PHE A 244 -7.27 -12.17 4.00
C PHE A 244 -7.97 -13.41 4.59
N PRO A 245 -9.06 -13.27 5.36
CA PRO A 245 -9.72 -14.42 5.97
C PRO A 245 -10.22 -15.41 4.91
N TYR A 246 -9.79 -16.67 5.01
CA TYR A 246 -10.14 -17.71 4.03
C TYR A 246 -11.65 -17.96 3.92
N ASN A 247 -12.41 -17.73 4.99
CA ASN A 247 -13.88 -17.83 4.99
C ASN A 247 -14.58 -16.57 4.46
N ALA A 248 -13.85 -15.52 4.08
CA ALA A 248 -14.42 -14.27 3.57
C ALA A 248 -14.59 -14.26 2.04
N PHE A 249 -14.19 -15.33 1.36
CA PHE A 249 -14.39 -15.50 -0.06
C PHE A 249 -14.71 -16.97 -0.43
N LYS A 250 -15.34 -17.16 -1.56
CA LYS A 250 -15.64 -18.48 -2.14
C LYS A 250 -15.03 -18.57 -3.53
N PRO A 251 -14.06 -19.47 -3.78
CA PRO A 251 -13.55 -19.72 -5.11
C PRO A 251 -14.66 -20.27 -6.03
N LEU A 252 -14.87 -19.65 -7.19
CA LEU A 252 -15.83 -20.10 -8.20
C LEU A 252 -15.16 -20.86 -9.32
N LEU A 253 -13.94 -20.45 -9.70
CA LEU A 253 -13.11 -21.16 -10.67
C LEU A 253 -11.83 -21.67 -9.99
N PRO A 254 -11.27 -22.78 -10.48
CA PRO A 254 -9.91 -23.17 -10.11
C PRO A 254 -8.92 -22.11 -10.64
N PRO A 255 -7.74 -21.94 -10.03
CA PRO A 255 -6.71 -21.06 -10.57
C PRO A 255 -6.40 -21.36 -12.04
N GLN A 256 -6.28 -20.31 -12.85
CA GLN A 256 -6.02 -20.39 -14.29
C GLN A 256 -4.78 -19.61 -14.67
N PRO A 257 -3.86 -20.19 -15.47
CA PRO A 257 -2.75 -19.45 -16.05
C PRO A 257 -3.29 -18.63 -17.23
N ILE A 258 -3.48 -17.32 -17.03
CA ILE A 258 -4.11 -16.47 -18.05
C ILE A 258 -3.12 -15.93 -19.06
N PHE A 259 -1.90 -15.55 -18.62
CA PHE A 259 -0.81 -15.11 -19.50
C PHE A 259 0.47 -15.86 -19.17
N ARG A 260 1.26 -16.15 -20.21
CA ARG A 260 2.56 -16.79 -20.08
C ARG A 260 3.59 -16.08 -20.94
N PHE A 261 4.44 -15.32 -20.32
CA PHE A 261 5.50 -14.57 -20.94
C PHE A 261 6.79 -15.40 -21.02
N LYS A 262 7.21 -15.76 -22.24
CA LYS A 262 8.53 -16.39 -22.47
C LYS A 262 9.57 -15.28 -22.57
N LEU A 263 10.16 -14.90 -21.43
CA LEU A 263 11.12 -13.78 -21.32
C LEU A 263 12.39 -14.02 -22.16
N SER A 264 12.70 -15.28 -22.45
CA SER A 264 13.80 -15.68 -23.34
C SER A 264 13.52 -15.56 -24.85
N ASN A 265 12.31 -15.13 -25.24
CA ASN A 265 11.93 -15.09 -26.66
C ASN A 265 11.16 -13.80 -27.01
N LYS A 266 11.85 -12.87 -27.67
CA LYS A 266 11.30 -11.58 -28.10
C LYS A 266 9.97 -11.69 -28.87
N SER A 267 9.82 -12.69 -29.76
CA SER A 267 8.60 -12.82 -30.57
C SER A 267 7.36 -13.23 -29.78
N ARG A 268 7.54 -13.63 -28.52
CA ARG A 268 6.49 -14.01 -27.58
C ARG A 268 6.19 -12.95 -26.52
N LEU A 269 6.86 -11.80 -26.60
CA LEU A 269 6.64 -10.64 -25.72
C LEU A 269 5.80 -9.62 -26.48
N LEU A 270 4.51 -9.81 -26.49
CA LEU A 270 3.56 -8.88 -27.12
C LEU A 270 3.29 -7.72 -26.17
N TYR A 271 3.10 -6.51 -26.71
CA TYR A 271 2.70 -5.35 -25.91
C TYR A 271 1.20 -5.36 -25.58
N ASN A 272 0.41 -6.04 -26.42
CA ASN A 272 -1.03 -6.21 -26.19
C ASN A 272 -1.41 -7.65 -26.51
N GLU A 273 -2.10 -8.29 -25.61
CA GLU A 273 -2.62 -9.65 -25.83
C GLU A 273 -4.00 -9.80 -25.21
N THR A 274 -4.84 -10.61 -25.83
CA THR A 274 -6.13 -11.03 -25.30
C THR A 274 -6.18 -12.53 -25.26
N THR A 275 -6.45 -13.09 -24.08
CA THR A 275 -6.58 -14.53 -23.86
C THR A 275 -7.98 -14.86 -23.40
N CYS A 276 -8.60 -15.89 -24.01
CA CYS A 276 -9.91 -16.38 -23.61
C CYS A 276 -9.83 -17.87 -23.21
N LEU A 277 -10.15 -18.14 -21.96
CA LEU A 277 -10.16 -19.50 -21.40
C LEU A 277 -11.60 -19.96 -21.14
N ARG A 278 -11.95 -21.16 -21.64
CA ARG A 278 -13.23 -21.80 -21.30
C ARG A 278 -13.04 -22.70 -20.07
N VAL A 279 -13.51 -22.24 -18.94
CA VAL A 279 -13.30 -22.89 -17.65
C VAL A 279 -14.61 -23.46 -17.11
N LYS A 280 -14.55 -24.65 -16.52
CA LYS A 280 -15.67 -25.25 -15.78
C LYS A 280 -15.58 -24.73 -14.33
N PRO A 281 -16.63 -24.07 -13.82
CA PRO A 281 -16.66 -23.65 -12.44
C PRO A 281 -16.64 -24.84 -11.47
N ILE A 282 -16.01 -24.63 -10.30
CA ILE A 282 -15.99 -25.61 -9.20
C ILE A 282 -17.18 -25.41 -8.26
N GLU A 283 -17.72 -24.19 -8.21
CA GLU A 283 -18.84 -23.80 -7.37
C GLU A 283 -19.80 -22.87 -8.11
N SER A 284 -21.08 -22.87 -7.69
CA SER A 284 -22.07 -21.89 -8.17
C SER A 284 -22.08 -20.66 -7.26
N GLY A 285 -22.30 -19.47 -7.84
CA GLY A 285 -22.34 -18.23 -7.10
C GLY A 285 -22.34 -17.01 -8.00
N THR A 286 -22.05 -15.84 -7.46
CA THR A 286 -21.89 -14.60 -8.21
C THR A 286 -20.43 -14.19 -8.23
N ALA A 287 -19.84 -14.10 -9.41
CA ALA A 287 -18.46 -13.67 -9.57
C ALA A 287 -18.36 -12.15 -9.35
N HIS A 288 -17.56 -11.75 -8.38
CA HIS A 288 -17.36 -10.36 -7.97
C HIS A 288 -16.00 -9.83 -8.37
N ALA A 289 -14.95 -10.65 -8.19
CA ALA A 289 -13.58 -10.22 -8.36
C ALA A 289 -12.68 -11.37 -8.81
N ILE A 290 -11.48 -11.01 -9.19
CA ILE A 290 -10.39 -11.91 -9.55
C ILE A 290 -9.23 -11.65 -8.61
N PHE A 291 -8.74 -12.70 -7.96
CA PHE A 291 -7.45 -12.69 -7.28
C PHE A 291 -6.36 -13.05 -8.30
N MET A 292 -5.29 -12.28 -8.31
CA MET A 292 -4.18 -12.44 -9.24
C MET A 292 -2.86 -12.52 -8.50
N TRP A 293 -1.99 -13.38 -9.00
CA TRP A 293 -0.58 -13.50 -8.61
C TRP A 293 0.23 -14.01 -9.79
N TRP A 294 1.54 -14.08 -9.64
CA TRP A 294 2.40 -14.60 -10.68
C TRP A 294 3.51 -15.49 -10.15
N ASP A 295 4.04 -16.30 -11.05
CA ASP A 295 5.15 -17.20 -10.82
C ASP A 295 6.24 -16.96 -11.84
N LEU A 296 7.51 -17.16 -11.44
CA LEU A 296 8.68 -17.13 -12.30
C LEU A 296 9.32 -18.51 -12.36
N ILE A 297 9.51 -19.02 -13.55
CA ILE A 297 10.48 -20.11 -13.80
C ILE A 297 11.82 -19.42 -14.05
N MET A 298 12.78 -19.67 -13.17
CA MET A 298 14.01 -18.93 -13.11
C MET A 298 15.06 -19.43 -14.10
N ASP A 299 15.06 -20.73 -14.44
CA ASP A 299 16.09 -21.43 -15.21
C ASP A 299 15.54 -22.11 -16.48
N ILE A 300 16.45 -22.46 -17.39
CA ILE A 300 16.10 -23.10 -18.66
C ILE A 300 15.57 -24.54 -18.51
N ASN A 301 15.89 -25.21 -17.41
CA ASN A 301 15.46 -26.58 -17.13
C ASN A 301 14.08 -26.65 -16.49
N ASN A 302 13.50 -25.51 -16.11
CA ASN A 302 12.25 -25.37 -15.35
C ASN A 302 12.28 -26.04 -13.96
N GLU A 303 13.43 -26.07 -13.30
CA GLU A 303 13.61 -26.68 -11.98
C GLU A 303 13.47 -25.69 -10.84
N ILE A 304 13.73 -24.40 -11.09
CA ILE A 304 13.72 -23.34 -10.07
C ILE A 304 12.47 -22.49 -10.26
N LEU A 305 11.52 -22.64 -9.32
CA LEU A 305 10.26 -21.89 -9.29
C LEU A 305 10.28 -20.86 -8.17
N LEU A 306 9.99 -19.61 -8.51
CA LEU A 306 9.71 -18.51 -7.55
C LEU A 306 8.24 -18.11 -7.69
N SER A 307 7.47 -18.14 -6.59
CA SER A 307 6.03 -17.92 -6.60
C SER A 307 5.61 -16.80 -5.65
N CYS A 308 4.69 -15.94 -6.11
CA CYS A 308 4.00 -14.94 -5.31
C CYS A 308 2.57 -15.38 -4.94
N ALA A 309 2.24 -16.66 -5.10
CA ALA A 309 0.90 -17.18 -4.84
C ALA A 309 0.50 -16.99 -3.37
N PRO A 310 -0.80 -16.76 -3.09
CA PRO A 310 -1.31 -16.78 -1.73
C PRO A 310 -1.19 -18.15 -1.10
N VAL A 311 -1.26 -18.22 0.23
CA VAL A 311 -0.99 -19.44 1.01
C VAL A 311 -1.72 -20.69 0.53
N TRP A 312 -2.95 -20.55 0.03
CA TRP A 312 -3.75 -21.72 -0.44
C TRP A 312 -3.36 -22.24 -1.81
N GLU A 313 -2.55 -21.50 -2.57
CA GLU A 313 -2.04 -21.91 -3.91
C GLU A 313 -0.52 -21.99 -3.96
N HIS A 314 0.20 -21.47 -2.95
CA HIS A 314 1.66 -21.50 -2.94
C HIS A 314 2.19 -22.94 -2.98
N PRO A 315 3.17 -23.26 -3.85
CA PRO A 315 3.71 -24.61 -4.00
C PRO A 315 4.19 -25.23 -2.68
N ASP A 316 4.94 -24.48 -1.88
CA ASP A 316 5.47 -24.93 -0.60
C ASP A 316 4.36 -25.11 0.44
N ALA A 317 3.31 -24.30 0.38
CA ALA A 317 2.15 -24.45 1.25
C ALA A 317 1.42 -25.78 0.99
N LYS A 318 1.22 -26.14 -0.28
CA LYS A 318 0.61 -27.43 -0.68
C LYS A 318 1.43 -28.61 -0.15
N MET A 319 2.75 -28.52 -0.21
CA MET A 319 3.63 -29.54 0.35
C MET A 319 3.50 -29.65 1.89
N LEU A 320 3.39 -28.52 2.60
CA LEU A 320 3.21 -28.49 4.06
C LEU A 320 1.82 -28.98 4.48
N GLN A 321 0.76 -28.65 3.72
CA GLN A 321 -0.58 -29.17 3.93
C GLN A 321 -0.63 -30.70 3.79
N ASN A 322 0.05 -31.26 2.79
CA ASN A 322 0.16 -32.71 2.62
C ASN A 322 0.87 -33.39 3.81
N LYS A 323 1.66 -32.65 4.59
CA LYS A 323 2.26 -33.10 5.86
C LYS A 323 1.33 -32.87 7.07
N GLY A 324 0.10 -32.39 6.87
CA GLY A 324 -0.92 -32.21 7.91
C GLY A 324 -0.86 -30.89 8.68
N LEU A 325 -0.08 -29.91 8.24
CA LEU A 325 -0.06 -28.58 8.88
C LEU A 325 -1.31 -27.76 8.48
N PRO A 326 -1.95 -27.05 9.44
CA PRO A 326 -3.07 -26.17 9.13
C PRO A 326 -2.61 -24.90 8.40
N LEU A 327 -3.47 -24.35 7.53
CA LEU A 327 -3.19 -23.13 6.75
C LEU A 327 -2.73 -21.94 7.60
N SER A 328 -3.31 -21.80 8.81
CA SER A 328 -2.93 -20.70 9.72
C SER A 328 -1.47 -20.76 10.19
N VAL A 329 -0.91 -21.97 10.29
CA VAL A 329 0.51 -22.17 10.63
C VAL A 329 1.36 -21.99 9.38
N ILE A 330 0.88 -22.50 8.24
CA ILE A 330 1.59 -22.39 6.96
C ILE A 330 1.72 -20.93 6.51
N ALA A 331 0.70 -20.10 6.76
CA ALA A 331 0.72 -18.67 6.46
C ALA A 331 1.88 -17.92 7.17
N ASP A 332 2.33 -18.43 8.31
CA ASP A 332 3.48 -17.87 9.03
C ASP A 332 4.83 -18.35 8.46
N VAL A 333 4.86 -19.35 7.59
CA VAL A 333 6.08 -19.93 7.00
C VAL A 333 6.28 -19.48 5.56
N ILE A 334 5.21 -19.27 4.81
CA ILE A 334 5.28 -18.78 3.43
C ILE A 334 5.85 -17.36 3.42
N PRO A 335 6.76 -17.03 2.47
CA PRO A 335 7.32 -15.71 2.37
C PRO A 335 6.24 -14.63 2.27
N TRP A 336 6.37 -13.61 3.08
CA TRP A 336 5.59 -12.38 3.02
C TRP A 336 6.43 -11.33 2.30
N ARG A 337 5.85 -10.63 1.33
CA ARG A 337 6.56 -9.69 0.47
C ARG A 337 5.77 -8.40 0.36
N ASP A 338 6.38 -7.27 0.70
CA ASP A 338 5.79 -5.95 0.45
C ASP A 338 5.99 -5.54 -1.01
N HIS A 339 7.15 -5.85 -1.57
CA HIS A 339 7.51 -5.51 -2.95
C HIS A 339 6.74 -6.31 -4.02
N TRP A 340 6.18 -7.48 -3.68
CA TRP A 340 5.41 -8.36 -4.59
C TRP A 340 4.15 -8.91 -3.91
N MET A 341 3.20 -8.03 -3.69
CA MET A 341 1.88 -8.42 -3.18
C MET A 341 1.07 -9.14 -4.27
N GLN A 342 -0.05 -9.73 -3.88
CA GLN A 342 -1.06 -10.20 -4.82
C GLN A 342 -2.00 -9.04 -5.16
N ALA A 343 -2.83 -9.21 -6.21
CA ALA A 343 -3.76 -8.18 -6.64
C ALA A 343 -5.21 -8.65 -6.66
N ILE A 344 -6.14 -7.70 -6.46
CA ILE A 344 -7.57 -7.87 -6.69
C ILE A 344 -7.97 -7.03 -7.91
N TYR A 345 -8.62 -7.67 -8.88
CA TYR A 345 -9.29 -6.99 -9.97
C TYR A 345 -10.80 -7.18 -9.81
N TYR A 346 -11.52 -6.07 -9.86
CA TYR A 346 -12.98 -6.08 -9.77
C TYR A 346 -13.58 -6.33 -11.14
N LEU A 347 -14.51 -7.27 -11.23
CA LEU A 347 -15.20 -7.51 -12.48
C LEU A 347 -16.13 -6.33 -12.82
N PRO A 348 -16.12 -5.84 -14.08
CA PRO A 348 -16.98 -4.71 -14.50
C PRO A 348 -18.47 -5.00 -14.31
N VAL A 349 -18.85 -6.27 -14.37
CA VAL A 349 -20.22 -6.75 -14.21
C VAL A 349 -20.20 -7.99 -13.33
N GLU A 350 -20.99 -7.98 -12.25
CA GLU A 350 -21.25 -9.16 -11.44
C GLU A 350 -21.88 -10.24 -12.31
N THR A 351 -21.27 -11.42 -12.36
CA THR A 351 -21.67 -12.47 -13.28
C THR A 351 -22.13 -13.72 -12.51
N PRO A 352 -23.40 -14.11 -12.60
CA PRO A 352 -23.87 -15.37 -12.03
C PRO A 352 -23.14 -16.54 -12.68
N VAL A 353 -22.64 -17.48 -11.89
CA VAL A 353 -21.89 -18.67 -12.31
C VAL A 353 -22.58 -19.92 -11.80
N THR A 354 -22.68 -20.95 -12.65
CA THR A 354 -23.25 -22.24 -12.29
C THR A 354 -22.23 -23.35 -12.49
N ALA A 355 -22.02 -24.19 -11.49
CA ALA A 355 -20.99 -25.24 -11.47
C ALA A 355 -21.00 -26.20 -12.70
N ASN A 356 -22.15 -26.35 -13.36
CA ASN A 356 -22.27 -27.22 -14.53
C ASN A 356 -22.05 -26.53 -15.87
N ASN A 357 -22.05 -25.23 -15.93
CA ASN A 357 -21.96 -24.43 -17.16
C ASN A 357 -20.57 -23.83 -17.30
N LYS A 358 -19.89 -24.11 -18.42
CA LYS A 358 -18.60 -23.48 -18.72
C LYS A 358 -18.78 -21.97 -18.89
N VAL A 359 -17.84 -21.21 -18.38
CA VAL A 359 -17.74 -19.77 -18.54
C VAL A 359 -16.51 -19.41 -19.36
N CYS A 360 -16.53 -18.25 -20.01
CA CYS A 360 -15.38 -17.67 -20.69
C CYS A 360 -14.74 -16.65 -19.76
N LEU A 361 -13.54 -16.96 -19.27
CA LEU A 361 -12.67 -16.03 -18.57
C LEU A 361 -11.75 -15.38 -19.58
N ILE A 362 -11.80 -14.07 -19.68
CA ILE A 362 -11.05 -13.29 -20.67
C ILE A 362 -10.10 -12.37 -19.92
N GLY A 363 -8.82 -12.47 -20.24
CA GLY A 363 -7.79 -11.57 -19.79
C GLY A 363 -7.29 -10.69 -20.94
N TYR A 364 -7.02 -9.46 -20.61
CA TYR A 364 -6.43 -8.47 -21.50
C TYR A 364 -5.19 -7.89 -20.83
N HIS A 365 -4.18 -7.55 -21.61
CA HIS A 365 -3.11 -6.69 -21.13
C HIS A 365 -2.65 -5.73 -22.22
N ASP A 366 -2.21 -4.55 -21.80
CA ASP A 366 -1.37 -3.65 -22.57
C ASP A 366 0.11 -3.78 -22.14
N GLU A 367 0.94 -2.79 -22.44
CA GLU A 367 2.36 -2.80 -22.08
C GLU A 367 2.59 -2.77 -20.54
N TYR A 368 1.63 -2.24 -19.76
CA TYR A 368 1.82 -1.93 -18.36
C TYR A 368 0.74 -2.46 -17.42
N SER A 369 -0.41 -2.91 -17.92
CA SER A 369 -1.58 -3.18 -17.07
C SER A 369 -2.37 -4.39 -17.53
N LEU A 370 -3.11 -4.97 -16.57
CA LEU A 370 -3.99 -6.11 -16.77
C LEU A 370 -5.44 -5.72 -16.49
N TRP A 371 -6.41 -6.32 -17.20
CA TRP A 371 -7.84 -6.26 -16.86
C TRP A 371 -8.58 -7.50 -17.36
N PHE A 372 -9.79 -7.73 -16.84
CA PHE A 372 -10.46 -9.02 -17.02
C PHE A 372 -11.96 -8.86 -17.22
N GLN A 373 -12.54 -9.85 -17.89
CA GLN A 373 -13.99 -10.05 -18.00
C GLN A 373 -14.35 -11.52 -17.78
N LEU A 374 -15.59 -11.76 -17.28
CA LEU A 374 -16.19 -13.08 -17.20
C LEU A 374 -17.52 -13.08 -17.95
N ILE A 375 -17.74 -14.06 -18.83
CA ILE A 375 -18.93 -14.16 -19.66
C ILE A 375 -19.50 -15.58 -19.55
N ASN A 376 -20.80 -15.69 -19.29
CA ASN A 376 -21.52 -16.98 -19.15
C ASN A 376 -21.79 -17.69 -20.47
N GLU A 377 -21.76 -16.97 -21.61
CA GLU A 377 -22.15 -17.50 -22.89
C GLU A 377 -20.97 -17.97 -23.73
N SER A 378 -21.21 -18.96 -24.61
CA SER A 378 -20.24 -19.33 -25.61
C SER A 378 -20.10 -18.21 -26.64
N ILE A 379 -18.96 -17.54 -26.61
CA ILE A 379 -18.65 -16.45 -27.54
C ILE A 379 -18.01 -17.01 -28.81
N LYS A 380 -18.46 -16.52 -29.97
CA LYS A 380 -17.85 -16.84 -31.29
C LYS A 380 -16.61 -15.99 -31.55
N LYS A 381 -16.61 -14.76 -31.03
CA LYS A 381 -15.51 -13.80 -31.15
C LYS A 381 -15.26 -13.19 -29.75
N VAL A 382 -14.03 -13.13 -29.33
CA VAL A 382 -13.66 -12.45 -28.08
C VAL A 382 -14.03 -10.98 -28.21
N PRO A 383 -14.80 -10.43 -27.25
CA PRO A 383 -15.13 -9.02 -27.28
C PRO A 383 -13.87 -8.18 -27.11
N ASP A 384 -13.85 -7.04 -27.75
CA ASP A 384 -12.89 -5.97 -27.42
C ASP A 384 -13.35 -5.29 -26.13
N CYS A 385 -12.45 -5.11 -25.18
CA CYS A 385 -12.75 -4.51 -23.89
C CYS A 385 -11.68 -3.48 -23.56
N GLU A 386 -12.09 -2.24 -23.55
CA GLU A 386 -11.24 -1.16 -23.06
C GLU A 386 -10.96 -1.33 -21.58
N ARG A 387 -9.82 -0.83 -21.14
CA ARG A 387 -9.44 -0.78 -19.74
C ARG A 387 -10.52 -0.03 -18.93
N PRO A 388 -11.01 -0.57 -17.79
CA PRO A 388 -12.05 0.08 -17.01
C PRO A 388 -11.67 1.49 -16.58
N ILE A 389 -12.60 2.44 -16.71
CA ILE A 389 -12.41 3.83 -16.29
C ILE A 389 -13.57 4.22 -15.38
N CYS A 390 -13.28 4.86 -14.26
CA CYS A 390 -14.30 5.37 -13.35
C CYS A 390 -15.09 6.51 -13.98
N SER A 391 -16.42 6.32 -14.12
CA SER A 391 -17.36 7.32 -14.63
C SER A 391 -18.23 7.96 -13.53
N CYS A 392 -18.20 7.44 -12.31
CA CYS A 392 -19.05 7.86 -11.21
C CYS A 392 -18.38 8.83 -10.21
N ASN A 393 -17.12 9.15 -10.41
CA ASN A 393 -16.23 9.93 -9.53
C ASN A 393 -15.88 9.27 -8.18
N VAL A 394 -16.65 8.32 -7.66
CA VAL A 394 -16.42 7.68 -6.34
C VAL A 394 -15.00 7.10 -6.24
N HIS A 395 -14.58 6.31 -7.26
CA HIS A 395 -13.29 5.64 -7.27
C HIS A 395 -12.08 6.57 -7.53
N VAL A 396 -12.36 7.84 -7.83
CA VAL A 396 -11.34 8.89 -7.96
C VAL A 396 -11.31 9.77 -6.71
N ALA A 397 -12.50 10.08 -6.16
CA ALA A 397 -12.64 10.91 -4.97
C ALA A 397 -12.19 10.19 -3.69
N TYR A 398 -12.46 8.89 -3.58
CA TYR A 398 -12.23 8.12 -2.35
C TYR A 398 -11.25 6.98 -2.58
N CYS A 399 -10.33 6.79 -1.64
CA CYS A 399 -9.51 5.60 -1.59
C CYS A 399 -10.37 4.36 -1.22
N ARG A 400 -9.86 3.17 -1.53
CA ARG A 400 -10.57 1.91 -1.26
C ARG A 400 -10.89 1.72 0.22
N THR A 401 -10.00 2.13 1.12
CA THR A 401 -10.26 2.11 2.57
C THR A 401 -11.46 2.97 2.94
N ARG A 402 -11.62 4.17 2.33
CA ARG A 402 -12.82 5.01 2.58
C ARG A 402 -14.09 4.37 2.05
N ILE A 403 -14.07 3.80 0.85
CA ILE A 403 -15.22 3.05 0.32
C ILE A 403 -15.59 1.91 1.29
N GLY A 404 -14.60 1.20 1.80
CA GLY A 404 -14.79 0.15 2.82
C GLY A 404 -15.42 0.68 4.12
N GLN A 405 -14.97 1.84 4.61
CA GLN A 405 -15.58 2.48 5.79
C GLN A 405 -17.04 2.84 5.57
N LEU A 406 -17.40 3.35 4.39
CA LEU A 406 -18.80 3.67 4.06
C LEU A 406 -19.70 2.42 4.11
N ASN A 407 -19.11 1.24 3.86
CA ASN A 407 -19.78 -0.07 3.90
C ASN A 407 -19.70 -0.78 5.25
N ASP A 408 -18.97 -0.25 6.23
CA ASP A 408 -18.87 -0.87 7.55
C ASP A 408 -20.18 -0.75 8.33
N HIS A 409 -20.99 -1.81 8.28
CA HIS A 409 -22.29 -1.86 8.94
C HIS A 409 -22.18 -1.73 10.48
N THR A 410 -21.12 -2.27 11.08
CA THR A 410 -20.92 -2.19 12.53
C THR A 410 -20.66 -0.75 12.97
N ARG A 411 -19.78 -0.08 12.24
CA ARG A 411 -19.48 1.34 12.43
C ARG A 411 -20.72 2.21 12.18
N ASN A 412 -21.39 2.01 11.04
CA ASN A 412 -22.58 2.77 10.67
C ASN A 412 -23.71 2.64 11.70
N LYS A 413 -23.95 1.43 12.24
CA LYS A 413 -24.93 1.22 13.33
C LYS A 413 -24.61 2.04 14.58
N LYS A 414 -23.33 2.17 14.94
CA LYS A 414 -22.91 2.98 16.10
C LYS A 414 -23.22 4.47 15.88
N TYR A 415 -22.89 5.01 14.70
CA TYR A 415 -23.21 6.39 14.35
C TYR A 415 -24.72 6.64 14.30
N ILE A 416 -25.47 5.76 13.65
CA ILE A 416 -26.95 5.87 13.58
C ILE A 416 -27.55 5.88 14.98
N LYS A 417 -27.11 4.98 15.88
CA LYS A 417 -27.57 4.95 17.27
C LYS A 417 -27.27 6.24 18.03
N ALA A 418 -26.10 6.83 17.80
CA ALA A 418 -25.72 8.11 18.41
C ALA A 418 -26.56 9.26 17.86
N LEU A 419 -26.80 9.29 16.53
CA LEU A 419 -27.64 10.29 15.87
C LEU A 419 -29.11 10.20 16.31
N GLU A 420 -29.70 8.99 16.39
CA GLU A 420 -31.09 8.79 16.86
C GLU A 420 -31.35 9.37 18.26
N LYS A 421 -30.35 9.34 19.15
CA LYS A 421 -30.47 9.94 20.49
C LYS A 421 -30.55 11.46 20.47
N LYS A 422 -30.15 12.11 19.37
CA LYS A 422 -29.99 13.57 19.27
C LYS A 422 -30.93 14.23 18.25
N ILE A 423 -31.35 13.47 17.22
CA ILE A 423 -32.19 14.00 16.15
C ILE A 423 -33.64 14.09 16.59
N THR A 424 -34.23 15.27 16.38
CA THR A 424 -35.66 15.58 16.52
C THR A 424 -36.14 16.25 15.23
N PRO A 425 -37.47 16.40 15.02
CA PRO A 425 -38.02 17.10 13.84
C PRO A 425 -37.54 18.56 13.68
N ASP A 426 -37.04 19.18 14.74
CA ASP A 426 -36.51 20.55 14.71
C ASP A 426 -34.98 20.60 14.57
N THR A 427 -34.31 19.44 14.53
CA THR A 427 -32.86 19.38 14.47
C THR A 427 -32.34 19.87 13.12
N VAL A 428 -31.47 20.90 13.18
CA VAL A 428 -30.66 21.37 12.04
C VAL A 428 -29.22 20.91 12.28
N CYS A 429 -28.73 20.08 11.37
CA CYS A 429 -27.41 19.48 11.49
C CYS A 429 -26.36 20.25 10.69
N LEU A 430 -25.12 20.24 11.18
CA LEU A 430 -23.91 20.58 10.42
C LEU A 430 -23.00 19.37 10.40
N CYS A 431 -22.73 18.82 9.22
CA CYS A 431 -21.79 17.70 9.00
C CYS A 431 -20.42 18.25 8.57
N LEU A 432 -19.40 17.94 9.35
CA LEU A 432 -18.03 18.43 9.18
C LEU A 432 -17.07 17.26 8.87
N THR A 433 -17.17 16.70 7.66
CA THR A 433 -16.32 15.58 7.21
C THR A 433 -16.50 15.35 5.72
N ASP A 434 -15.49 14.81 5.03
CA ASP A 434 -15.56 14.57 3.61
C ASP A 434 -16.33 13.26 3.28
N GLY A 435 -17.21 13.33 2.26
CA GLY A 435 -17.91 12.17 1.73
C GLY A 435 -18.81 11.44 2.72
N CYS A 436 -19.49 12.16 3.60
CA CYS A 436 -20.30 11.58 4.67
C CYS A 436 -21.72 11.20 4.22
N LEU A 437 -21.95 9.93 3.94
CA LEU A 437 -23.29 9.44 3.63
C LEU A 437 -24.20 9.39 4.87
N LEU A 438 -23.66 9.27 6.07
CA LEU A 438 -24.44 9.38 7.33
C LEU A 438 -25.03 10.78 7.51
N GLY A 439 -24.39 11.80 6.91
CA GLY A 439 -24.98 13.14 6.82
C GLY A 439 -26.33 13.14 6.13
N LEU A 440 -26.40 12.49 4.98
CA LEU A 440 -27.66 12.36 4.24
C LEU A 440 -28.66 11.47 4.98
N ALA A 441 -28.19 10.40 5.61
CA ALA A 441 -29.02 9.50 6.44
C ALA A 441 -29.66 10.24 7.61
N ALA A 442 -29.05 11.28 8.18
CA ALA A 442 -29.64 12.09 9.25
C ALA A 442 -31.01 12.70 8.86
N ILE A 443 -31.20 13.08 7.60
CA ILE A 443 -32.50 13.56 7.10
C ILE A 443 -33.55 12.44 7.13
N THR A 444 -33.17 11.22 6.73
CA THR A 444 -34.07 10.05 6.78
C THR A 444 -34.39 9.64 8.22
N LEU A 445 -33.50 9.90 9.16
CA LEU A 445 -33.71 9.72 10.60
C LEU A 445 -34.62 10.78 11.23
N GLY A 446 -35.02 11.83 10.47
CA GLY A 446 -35.99 12.83 10.90
C GLY A 446 -35.44 14.23 11.15
N ALA A 447 -34.18 14.51 10.83
CA ALA A 447 -33.67 15.88 10.92
C ALA A 447 -34.39 16.83 9.97
N LYS A 448 -34.61 18.09 10.40
CA LYS A 448 -35.29 19.13 9.64
C LYS A 448 -34.47 19.52 8.41
N LYS A 449 -33.18 19.72 8.59
CA LYS A 449 -32.25 20.26 7.59
C LYS A 449 -30.82 19.84 7.92
N ILE A 450 -29.97 19.75 6.90
CA ILE A 450 -28.53 19.55 7.11
C ILE A 450 -27.71 20.45 6.20
N TYR A 451 -26.63 20.98 6.76
CA TYR A 451 -25.51 21.56 6.05
C TYR A 451 -24.36 20.54 6.01
N ILE A 452 -23.78 20.30 4.84
CA ILE A 452 -22.64 19.39 4.66
C ILE A 452 -21.47 20.18 4.11
N LEU A 453 -20.39 20.29 4.86
CA LEU A 453 -19.15 20.88 4.37
C LEU A 453 -18.47 19.87 3.44
N GLU A 454 -18.34 20.25 2.16
CA GLU A 454 -17.71 19.40 1.15
C GLU A 454 -16.83 20.24 0.23
N THR A 455 -15.58 20.44 0.64
CA THR A 455 -14.64 21.31 -0.07
C THR A 455 -14.03 20.65 -1.31
N ASN A 456 -13.87 19.33 -1.30
CA ASN A 456 -13.34 18.59 -2.45
C ASN A 456 -14.37 18.50 -3.57
N PHE A 457 -13.97 18.91 -4.78
CA PHE A 457 -14.88 18.97 -5.94
C PHE A 457 -15.47 17.61 -6.33
N LEU A 458 -14.64 16.56 -6.37
CA LEU A 458 -15.11 15.22 -6.80
C LEU A 458 -15.99 14.58 -5.74
N SER A 459 -15.61 14.70 -4.46
CA SER A 459 -16.43 14.25 -3.34
C SER A 459 -17.80 14.96 -3.33
N ARG A 460 -17.80 16.28 -3.54
CA ARG A 460 -19.05 17.06 -3.67
C ARG A 460 -19.94 16.54 -4.79
N LYS A 461 -19.38 16.23 -5.96
CA LYS A 461 -20.14 15.62 -7.06
C LYS A 461 -20.76 14.27 -6.68
N CYS A 462 -20.05 13.47 -5.88
CA CYS A 462 -20.63 12.22 -5.36
C CYS A 462 -21.81 12.50 -4.42
N ILE A 463 -21.67 13.43 -3.48
CA ILE A 463 -22.76 13.77 -2.55
C ILE A 463 -23.95 14.37 -3.29
N GLU A 464 -23.75 15.26 -4.28
CA GLU A 464 -24.82 15.81 -5.13
C GLU A 464 -25.64 14.69 -5.80
N MET A 465 -24.99 13.65 -6.36
CA MET A 465 -25.69 12.51 -6.96
C MET A 465 -26.56 11.74 -5.95
N PHE A 466 -26.10 11.58 -4.73
CA PHE A 466 -26.89 10.95 -3.66
C PHE A 466 -28.08 11.82 -3.27
N VAL A 467 -27.91 13.14 -3.13
CA VAL A 467 -28.96 14.10 -2.81
C VAL A 467 -30.07 14.02 -3.85
N ASP A 468 -29.74 14.11 -5.14
CA ASP A 468 -30.68 14.05 -6.24
C ASP A 468 -31.41 12.70 -6.30
N THR A 469 -30.70 11.59 -6.23
CA THR A 469 -31.28 10.23 -6.28
C THR A 469 -32.27 9.95 -5.14
N ASN A 470 -32.06 10.59 -3.98
CA ASN A 470 -32.90 10.41 -2.81
C ASN A 470 -33.94 11.52 -2.61
N GLY A 471 -34.01 12.51 -3.52
CA GLY A 471 -34.98 13.63 -3.44
C GLY A 471 -34.78 14.51 -2.21
N LEU A 472 -33.52 14.76 -1.81
CA LEU A 472 -33.20 15.49 -0.60
C LEU A 472 -32.81 16.95 -0.81
N THR A 473 -32.95 17.49 -2.01
CA THR A 473 -32.48 18.82 -2.44
C THR A 473 -32.98 19.95 -1.55
N GLU A 474 -34.25 19.89 -1.09
CA GLU A 474 -34.84 20.93 -0.23
C GLU A 474 -34.30 20.93 1.21
N LYS A 475 -33.73 19.81 1.67
CA LYS A 475 -33.29 19.62 3.07
C LYS A 475 -31.78 19.59 3.23
N VAL A 476 -31.02 19.40 2.16
CA VAL A 476 -29.56 19.27 2.17
C VAL A 476 -28.91 20.47 1.51
N HIS A 477 -28.08 21.17 2.23
CA HIS A 477 -27.29 22.30 1.73
C HIS A 477 -25.80 21.95 1.74
N ILE A 478 -25.19 21.87 0.56
CA ILE A 478 -23.78 21.58 0.42
C ILE A 478 -22.99 22.89 0.48
N VAL A 479 -22.15 23.01 1.52
CA VAL A 479 -21.26 24.13 1.77
C VAL A 479 -19.91 23.85 1.11
N LYS A 480 -19.44 24.77 0.28
CA LYS A 480 -18.26 24.55 -0.59
C LYS A 480 -16.96 25.06 0.02
N SER A 481 -17.05 25.97 0.99
CA SER A 481 -15.94 26.59 1.68
C SER A 481 -16.21 26.69 3.18
N VAL A 482 -15.17 26.67 3.98
CA VAL A 482 -15.23 26.93 5.42
C VAL A 482 -15.73 28.36 5.72
N ASP A 483 -15.54 29.29 4.79
CA ASP A 483 -16.02 30.67 4.93
C ASP A 483 -17.52 30.81 4.70
N ASP A 484 -18.14 29.83 4.02
CA ASP A 484 -19.59 29.81 3.72
C ASP A 484 -20.38 29.00 4.78
N LEU A 485 -19.75 28.61 5.89
CA LEU A 485 -20.41 27.87 6.96
C LEU A 485 -21.59 28.67 7.53
N PRO A 486 -22.73 27.99 7.85
CA PRO A 486 -23.94 28.66 8.35
C PRO A 486 -23.69 29.32 9.72
N PRO A 487 -24.45 30.38 10.07
CA PRO A 487 -24.33 31.02 11.38
C PRO A 487 -24.77 30.08 12.51
N GLU A 488 -24.18 30.28 13.68
CA GLU A 488 -24.46 29.45 14.88
C GLU A 488 -25.92 29.34 15.23
N SER A 489 -26.68 30.44 15.08
CA SER A 489 -28.11 30.51 15.40
C SER A 489 -28.99 29.54 14.58
N GLU A 490 -28.47 29.01 13.48
CA GLU A 490 -29.21 28.04 12.65
C GLU A 490 -28.95 26.58 13.02
N ILE A 491 -27.96 26.27 13.86
CA ILE A 491 -27.46 24.92 14.07
C ILE A 491 -27.64 24.50 15.51
N ASN A 492 -28.10 23.27 15.73
CA ASN A 492 -28.19 22.68 17.07
C ASN A 492 -27.51 21.31 17.23
N LEU A 493 -26.97 20.72 16.13
CA LEU A 493 -26.16 19.52 16.18
C LEU A 493 -25.00 19.59 15.15
N ILE A 494 -23.77 19.50 15.64
CA ILE A 494 -22.58 19.33 14.80
C ILE A 494 -22.17 17.87 14.88
N PHE A 495 -22.00 17.22 13.72
CA PHE A 495 -21.47 15.85 13.74
C PHE A 495 -20.55 15.57 12.53
N GLY A 496 -19.82 14.47 12.63
CA GLY A 496 -18.99 13.94 11.57
C GLY A 496 -18.48 12.54 11.87
N GLU A 497 -18.13 11.85 10.82
CA GLU A 497 -17.25 10.68 10.89
C GLU A 497 -15.84 11.19 10.63
N PRO A 498 -15.00 11.50 11.64
CA PRO A 498 -13.75 12.21 11.39
C PRO A 498 -12.91 11.51 10.31
N TYR A 499 -13.07 11.98 9.09
CA TYR A 499 -12.37 11.59 7.89
C TYR A 499 -12.25 12.77 6.95
N PHE A 500 -11.05 13.06 6.50
CA PHE A 500 -10.77 14.06 5.48
C PHE A 500 -9.88 13.44 4.41
N ILE A 501 -10.14 13.76 3.16
CA ILE A 501 -9.42 13.19 1.99
C ILE A 501 -7.91 13.47 2.08
N THR A 502 -7.54 14.59 2.70
CA THR A 502 -6.16 15.00 2.87
C THR A 502 -5.45 14.35 4.05
N SER A 503 -6.18 13.70 4.96
CA SER A 503 -5.61 13.05 6.14
C SER A 503 -4.99 11.70 5.79
N ILE A 504 -3.76 11.48 6.23
CA ILE A 504 -3.00 10.23 6.02
C ILE A 504 -2.99 9.40 7.30
N VAL A 505 -2.60 9.99 8.43
CA VAL A 505 -2.56 9.33 9.73
C VAL A 505 -3.82 9.62 10.55
N PRO A 506 -4.25 8.71 11.44
CA PRO A 506 -5.56 8.82 12.12
C PRO A 506 -5.82 10.13 12.86
N TRP A 507 -4.81 10.71 13.49
CA TRP A 507 -4.95 11.95 14.28
C TRP A 507 -5.06 13.23 13.45
N GLU A 508 -4.72 13.22 12.18
CA GLU A 508 -4.97 14.38 11.30
C GLU A 508 -6.46 14.66 11.15
N ASN A 509 -7.31 13.66 11.39
CA ASN A 509 -8.75 13.83 11.46
C ASN A 509 -9.23 14.65 12.68
N LEU A 510 -8.34 15.05 13.60
CA LEU A 510 -8.61 16.08 14.61
C LEU A 510 -8.97 17.42 13.97
N TYR A 511 -8.77 17.61 12.67
CA TYR A 511 -9.28 18.77 11.93
C TYR A 511 -10.79 18.98 12.14
N PHE A 512 -11.57 17.91 12.38
CA PHE A 512 -12.96 18.01 12.81
C PHE A 512 -13.12 18.93 14.05
N TRP A 513 -12.22 18.82 15.02
CA TRP A 513 -12.26 19.64 16.24
C TRP A 513 -12.01 21.13 15.95
N TYR A 514 -11.06 21.44 15.05
CA TYR A 514 -10.80 22.83 14.62
C TYR A 514 -12.01 23.44 13.92
N LEU A 515 -12.69 22.69 13.07
CA LEU A 515 -13.91 23.14 12.42
C LEU A 515 -15.07 23.34 13.43
N ALA A 516 -15.26 22.37 14.32
CA ALA A 516 -16.31 22.43 15.35
C ALA A 516 -16.08 23.57 16.36
N SER A 517 -14.83 23.93 16.63
CA SER A 517 -14.44 25.02 17.55
C SER A 517 -14.74 26.42 17.01
N LYS A 518 -15.22 26.55 15.75
CA LYS A 518 -15.77 27.81 15.22
C LYS A 518 -17.13 28.13 15.83
N TYR A 519 -17.75 27.17 16.51
CA TYR A 519 -19.07 27.25 17.10
C TYR A 519 -19.01 27.09 18.64
N SER A 520 -19.99 27.63 19.34
CA SER A 520 -20.09 27.51 20.81
C SER A 520 -20.06 26.06 21.26
N SER A 521 -19.45 25.82 22.42
CA SER A 521 -19.46 24.53 23.10
C SER A 521 -20.83 24.05 23.56
N GLN A 522 -21.83 24.93 23.53
CA GLN A 522 -23.21 24.60 23.91
C GLN A 522 -23.95 23.83 22.81
N ILE A 523 -23.50 23.91 21.54
CA ILE A 523 -24.04 23.10 20.45
C ILE A 523 -23.64 21.64 20.66
N GLN A 524 -24.62 20.74 20.55
CA GLN A 524 -24.36 19.30 20.67
C GLN A 524 -23.37 18.83 19.60
N ARG A 525 -22.44 17.95 19.96
CA ARG A 525 -21.43 17.42 19.07
C ARG A 525 -21.39 15.89 19.07
N ILE A 526 -21.06 15.30 17.93
CA ILE A 526 -20.73 13.87 17.74
C ILE A 526 -19.55 13.81 16.74
N PRO A 527 -18.38 13.30 17.13
CA PRO A 527 -17.97 12.77 18.45
C PRO A 527 -17.76 13.86 19.51
N ILE A 528 -17.75 13.42 20.77
CA ILE A 528 -17.51 14.30 21.94
C ILE A 528 -16.04 14.26 22.42
N ALA A 529 -15.33 13.17 22.11
CA ALA A 529 -13.91 13.04 22.46
C ALA A 529 -13.15 12.17 21.45
N ALA A 530 -11.84 12.35 21.40
CA ALA A 530 -10.91 11.54 20.63
C ALA A 530 -9.79 11.06 21.56
N THR A 531 -9.54 9.74 21.58
CA THR A 531 -8.48 9.15 22.40
C THR A 531 -7.41 8.54 21.50
N LEU A 532 -6.20 9.10 21.58
CA LEU A 532 -5.02 8.56 20.91
C LEU A 532 -4.47 7.40 21.73
N MET A 533 -4.38 6.26 21.10
CA MET A 533 -4.00 4.98 21.67
C MET A 533 -2.71 4.46 21.06
N GLY A 534 -1.98 3.64 21.80
CA GLY A 534 -0.79 2.94 21.32
C GLY A 534 -0.67 1.51 21.85
N VAL A 535 0.11 0.68 21.17
CA VAL A 535 0.52 -0.66 21.60
C VAL A 535 1.92 -0.96 21.09
N ILE A 536 2.76 -1.56 21.93
CA ILE A 536 4.10 -2.01 21.54
C ILE A 536 3.98 -3.34 20.80
N VAL A 537 4.62 -3.46 19.64
CA VAL A 537 4.43 -4.59 18.72
C VAL A 537 5.77 -5.23 18.33
N GLU A 538 5.75 -6.54 18.18
CA GLU A 538 6.69 -7.33 17.40
C GLU A 538 6.05 -7.56 16.03
N PHE A 539 6.38 -6.74 15.02
CA PHE A 539 6.00 -6.99 13.64
C PHE A 539 6.84 -8.14 13.08
N LYS A 540 6.22 -9.05 12.36
CA LYS A 540 6.93 -10.18 11.76
C LYS A 540 7.82 -9.70 10.60
N ASP A 541 7.25 -8.99 9.66
CA ASP A 541 7.89 -8.64 8.39
C ASP A 541 7.90 -7.13 8.08
N LEU A 542 6.90 -6.35 8.56
CA LEU A 542 6.77 -4.92 8.24
C LEU A 542 8.05 -4.11 8.51
N HIS A 543 8.78 -4.43 9.58
CA HIS A 543 10.01 -3.70 9.92
C HIS A 543 11.12 -3.86 8.86
N ASN A 544 11.06 -4.89 8.00
CA ASN A 544 12.03 -5.13 6.94
C ASN A 544 12.13 -3.98 5.94
N ILE A 545 11.07 -3.16 5.80
CA ILE A 545 11.11 -1.97 4.93
C ILE A 545 12.14 -0.92 5.38
N ARG A 546 12.60 -1.00 6.65
CA ARG A 546 13.59 -0.08 7.25
C ARG A 546 14.74 -0.82 7.98
N ALA A 547 14.61 -2.12 8.20
CA ALA A 547 15.61 -2.88 8.96
C ALA A 547 16.93 -2.95 8.20
N PRO A 548 18.07 -2.84 8.91
CA PRO A 548 19.36 -3.02 8.28
C PRO A 548 19.57 -4.48 7.85
N LEU A 549 20.23 -4.66 6.72
CA LEU A 549 20.59 -5.95 6.14
C LEU A 549 21.93 -6.47 6.70
N GLY A 550 22.90 -5.58 6.86
CA GLY A 550 24.28 -5.95 7.15
C GLY A 550 24.85 -6.82 6.03
N ILE A 551 25.01 -8.11 6.30
CA ILE A 551 25.47 -9.10 5.33
C ILE A 551 24.27 -9.79 4.68
N CYS A 552 24.14 -9.63 3.36
CA CYS A 552 23.11 -10.28 2.54
C CYS A 552 23.76 -11.26 1.56
N GLU A 553 23.40 -12.56 1.63
CA GLU A 553 23.94 -13.65 0.80
C GLU A 553 25.50 -13.72 0.78
N GLY A 554 26.11 -13.25 1.86
CA GLY A 554 27.56 -13.21 2.04
C GLY A 554 28.26 -11.99 1.43
N PHE A 555 27.50 -10.93 1.10
CA PHE A 555 27.99 -9.62 0.68
C PHE A 555 27.65 -8.55 1.72
N ASP A 556 28.57 -7.62 1.95
CA ASP A 556 28.36 -6.48 2.85
C ASP A 556 27.54 -5.38 2.16
N LEU A 557 26.33 -5.15 2.65
CA LEU A 557 25.42 -4.09 2.19
C LEU A 557 25.30 -2.93 3.18
N SER A 558 26.19 -2.78 4.14
CA SER A 558 26.14 -1.73 5.18
C SER A 558 26.10 -0.30 4.61
N ILE A 559 26.62 -0.09 3.39
CA ILE A 559 26.51 1.20 2.69
C ILE A 559 25.06 1.51 2.33
N PHE A 560 24.31 0.50 1.90
CA PHE A 560 22.88 0.64 1.63
C PHE A 560 22.10 0.92 2.90
N ASP A 561 22.40 0.21 4.00
CA ASP A 561 21.77 0.44 5.30
C ASP A 561 21.93 1.89 5.76
N LYS A 562 23.14 2.45 5.61
CA LYS A 562 23.41 3.86 5.91
C LYS A 562 22.58 4.81 5.03
N LEU A 563 22.45 4.49 3.72
CA LEU A 563 21.68 5.29 2.78
C LEU A 563 20.20 5.31 3.16
N ILE A 564 19.60 4.15 3.44
CA ILE A 564 18.20 4.04 3.87
C ILE A 564 17.98 4.76 5.19
N GLN A 565 18.87 4.58 6.18
CA GLN A 565 18.74 5.22 7.49
C GLN A 565 18.78 6.74 7.40
N ILE A 566 19.76 7.30 6.67
CA ILE A 566 19.87 8.75 6.47
C ILE A 566 18.63 9.31 5.76
N SER A 567 18.12 8.58 4.76
CA SER A 567 16.96 9.02 3.99
C SER A 567 15.68 8.94 4.82
N SER A 568 15.51 7.90 5.62
CA SER A 568 14.37 7.79 6.56
C SER A 568 14.39 8.89 7.63
N ASP A 569 15.56 9.29 8.11
CA ASP A 569 15.69 10.39 9.09
C ASP A 569 15.29 11.76 8.53
N LYS A 570 15.42 11.93 7.22
CA LYS A 570 15.09 13.16 6.51
C LYS A 570 13.74 13.13 5.82
N SER A 571 13.04 11.98 5.83
CA SER A 571 11.67 11.87 5.34
C SER A 571 10.68 12.60 6.26
N ASP A 572 9.45 12.82 5.81
CA ASP A 572 8.50 13.74 6.45
C ASP A 572 8.13 13.38 7.87
N SER A 573 7.81 12.13 8.15
CA SER A 573 7.30 11.73 9.46
C SER A 573 7.93 10.43 9.94
N PRO A 574 8.31 10.36 11.24
CA PRO A 574 8.75 9.12 11.85
C PRO A 574 7.61 8.11 12.05
N VAL A 575 6.37 8.51 11.81
CA VAL A 575 5.18 7.65 11.89
C VAL A 575 4.53 7.56 10.53
N GLU A 576 4.41 6.35 10.01
CA GLU A 576 3.82 6.05 8.71
C GLU A 576 2.42 5.45 8.87
N ALA A 577 1.53 5.71 7.91
CA ALA A 577 0.19 5.13 7.87
C ALA A 577 0.21 3.77 7.17
N GLN A 578 -0.09 2.69 7.91
CA GLN A 578 -0.06 1.32 7.39
C GLN A 578 -1.40 0.60 7.59
N PRO A 579 -1.85 -0.22 6.63
CA PRO A 579 -3.01 -1.09 6.79
C PRO A 579 -2.64 -2.33 7.61
N LEU A 580 -2.55 -2.21 8.93
CA LEU A 580 -1.94 -3.22 9.82
C LEU A 580 -2.63 -4.59 9.80
N TRP A 581 -3.83 -4.71 9.24
CA TRP A 581 -4.47 -6.01 9.04
C TRP A 581 -3.68 -6.91 8.08
N GLU A 582 -2.88 -6.32 7.18
CA GLU A 582 -2.00 -7.02 6.22
C GLU A 582 -0.65 -7.42 6.82
N TYR A 583 -0.26 -6.78 7.93
CA TYR A 583 1.08 -6.92 8.52
C TYR A 583 1.02 -7.64 9.86
N PRO A 584 1.28 -8.95 9.89
CA PRO A 584 1.24 -9.73 11.13
C PRO A 584 2.14 -9.15 12.22
N GLY A 585 1.55 -8.92 13.39
CA GLY A 585 2.27 -8.42 14.56
C GLY A 585 1.71 -8.99 15.86
N LYS A 586 2.59 -9.22 16.85
CA LYS A 586 2.22 -9.69 18.20
C LYS A 586 2.34 -8.53 19.18
N ALA A 587 1.36 -8.37 20.04
CA ALA A 587 1.42 -7.39 21.11
C ALA A 587 2.51 -7.76 22.14
N LEU A 588 3.34 -6.80 22.52
CA LEU A 588 4.31 -6.93 23.61
C LEU A 588 3.83 -6.23 24.88
N SER A 589 2.86 -5.31 24.76
CA SER A 589 2.20 -4.61 25.87
C SER A 589 0.67 -4.75 25.78
N LEU A 590 -0.04 -4.30 26.78
CA LEU A 590 -1.46 -3.92 26.61
C LEU A 590 -1.54 -2.59 25.84
N PRO A 591 -2.69 -2.28 25.22
CA PRO A 591 -2.97 -0.94 24.72
C PRO A 591 -2.86 0.09 25.84
N PHE A 592 -2.32 1.25 25.52
CA PHE A 592 -2.20 2.36 26.46
C PHE A 592 -2.73 3.66 25.85
N VAL A 593 -3.29 4.49 26.72
CA VAL A 593 -3.76 5.83 26.34
C VAL A 593 -2.56 6.76 26.30
N ILE A 594 -2.38 7.45 25.18
CA ILE A 594 -1.39 8.52 25.04
C ILE A 594 -2.03 9.84 25.46
N LYS A 595 -3.17 10.17 24.85
CA LYS A 595 -3.90 11.41 25.14
C LYS A 595 -5.39 11.28 24.77
N THR A 596 -6.25 11.78 25.64
CA THR A 596 -7.66 12.03 25.31
C THR A 596 -7.87 13.53 25.09
N PHE A 597 -8.50 13.88 23.98
CA PHE A 597 -8.91 15.22 23.61
C PHE A 597 -10.41 15.36 23.85
N ASP A 598 -10.80 16.35 24.64
CA ASP A 598 -12.21 16.73 24.81
C ASP A 598 -12.60 17.64 23.63
N LEU A 599 -13.42 17.14 22.74
CA LEU A 599 -13.84 17.89 21.53
C LEU A 599 -14.99 18.88 21.85
N LEU A 600 -15.50 18.90 23.06
CA LEU A 600 -16.45 19.92 23.52
C LEU A 600 -15.74 21.20 23.90
N GLU A 601 -14.49 21.14 24.35
CA GLU A 601 -13.69 22.32 24.59
C GLU A 601 -13.33 23.02 23.28
N ASN A 602 -13.07 24.34 23.36
CA ASN A 602 -12.57 25.10 22.20
C ASN A 602 -11.07 24.84 22.02
N VAL A 603 -10.67 24.37 20.85
CA VAL A 603 -9.27 24.06 20.56
C VAL A 603 -8.34 25.27 20.71
N ASN A 604 -8.83 26.50 20.48
CA ASN A 604 -8.05 27.73 20.61
C ASN A 604 -7.72 28.07 22.07
N GLU A 605 -8.50 27.56 23.02
CA GLU A 605 -8.28 27.71 24.46
C GLU A 605 -7.48 26.56 25.07
N TYR A 606 -7.25 25.51 24.25
CA TYR A 606 -6.56 24.32 24.70
C TYR A 606 -5.06 24.57 24.89
N LYS A 607 -4.50 24.06 25.97
CA LYS A 607 -3.09 24.29 26.31
C LYS A 607 -2.17 23.31 25.59
N ASN A 608 -0.95 23.77 25.33
CA ASN A 608 0.12 22.88 24.86
C ASN A 608 0.23 21.66 25.78
N THR A 609 0.29 20.50 25.18
CA THR A 609 0.35 19.23 25.90
C THR A 609 1.72 18.59 25.67
N ASN A 610 2.41 18.31 26.79
CA ASN A 610 3.63 17.52 26.80
C ASN A 610 3.42 16.37 27.79
N ILE A 611 3.54 15.14 27.31
CA ILE A 611 3.39 13.93 28.12
C ILE A 611 4.68 13.12 27.95
N SER A 612 5.21 12.64 29.07
CA SER A 612 6.27 11.62 29.07
C SER A 612 5.86 10.50 30.00
N ALA A 613 5.91 9.27 29.50
CA ALA A 613 5.54 8.12 30.28
C ALA A 613 6.30 6.86 29.82
N THR A 614 6.12 5.77 30.55
CA THR A 614 6.72 4.47 30.24
C THR A 614 5.66 3.40 30.15
N VAL A 615 5.84 2.49 29.22
CA VAL A 615 4.95 1.34 28.98
C VAL A 615 5.70 0.06 29.34
N PRO A 616 5.20 -0.76 30.25
CA PRO A 616 5.82 -2.02 30.60
C PRO A 616 5.68 -3.06 29.48
N ILE A 617 6.72 -3.80 29.22
CA ILE A 617 6.68 -4.98 28.36
C ILE A 617 6.12 -6.14 29.17
N LEU A 618 5.02 -6.72 28.71
CA LEU A 618 4.34 -7.84 29.36
C LEU A 618 4.66 -9.21 28.76
N LYS A 619 5.23 -9.21 27.56
CA LYS A 619 5.67 -10.44 26.88
C LYS A 619 7.03 -10.23 26.23
N SER A 620 7.94 -11.17 26.46
CA SER A 620 9.27 -11.14 25.82
C SER A 620 9.15 -11.36 24.32
N GLY A 621 9.95 -10.63 23.53
CA GLY A 621 9.96 -10.68 22.07
C GLY A 621 10.97 -9.72 21.48
N THR A 622 10.87 -9.49 20.17
CA THR A 622 11.66 -8.50 19.44
C THR A 622 10.84 -7.21 19.31
N CYS A 623 11.21 -6.18 20.05
CA CYS A 623 10.55 -4.88 19.98
C CYS A 623 11.06 -4.12 18.77
N ASN A 624 10.22 -3.96 17.74
CA ASN A 624 10.57 -3.32 16.48
C ASN A 624 9.58 -2.24 16.03
N GLY A 625 8.46 -2.07 16.76
CA GLY A 625 7.53 -0.98 16.42
C GLY A 625 6.49 -0.66 17.47
N VAL A 626 5.81 0.45 17.24
CA VAL A 626 4.63 0.91 17.98
C VAL A 626 3.51 1.17 17.00
N ALA A 627 2.35 0.56 17.23
CA ALA A 627 1.14 0.86 16.47
C ALA A 627 0.28 1.89 17.21
N LEU A 628 -0.27 2.85 16.46
CA LEU A 628 -1.01 4.01 16.96
C LEU A 628 -2.35 4.14 16.23
N TRP A 629 -3.40 4.49 16.96
CA TRP A 629 -4.74 4.72 16.39
C TRP A 629 -5.55 5.71 17.21
N VAL A 630 -6.74 6.05 16.73
CA VAL A 630 -7.66 6.95 17.43
C VAL A 630 -9.00 6.24 17.68
N ASP A 631 -9.48 6.34 18.92
CA ASP A 631 -10.82 5.96 19.33
C ASP A 631 -11.70 7.22 19.42
N TRP A 632 -12.80 7.24 18.67
CA TRP A 632 -13.75 8.34 18.62
C TRP A 632 -14.94 8.03 19.54
N GLN A 633 -15.09 8.79 20.61
CA GLN A 633 -16.21 8.66 21.52
C GLN A 633 -17.40 9.49 20.99
N LEU A 634 -18.48 8.80 20.57
CA LEU A 634 -19.64 9.46 19.97
C LEU A 634 -20.57 10.05 21.04
N ASP A 635 -20.73 9.32 22.15
CA ASP A 635 -21.44 9.73 23.37
C ASP A 635 -20.84 9.02 24.58
N SER A 636 -21.47 9.09 25.76
CA SER A 636 -20.98 8.46 27.00
C SER A 636 -20.86 6.91 26.91
N GLU A 637 -21.51 6.27 25.92
CA GLU A 637 -21.61 4.79 25.84
C GLU A 637 -21.04 4.23 24.53
N ILE A 638 -20.95 5.06 23.48
CA ILE A 638 -20.66 4.59 22.12
C ILE A 638 -19.30 5.10 21.68
N THR A 639 -18.42 4.16 21.34
CA THR A 639 -17.09 4.45 20.78
C THR A 639 -16.91 3.75 19.43
N VAL A 640 -16.31 4.44 18.48
CA VAL A 640 -15.83 3.91 17.20
C VAL A 640 -14.31 3.95 17.20
N SER A 641 -13.67 2.82 16.91
CA SER A 641 -12.21 2.70 16.89
C SER A 641 -11.68 2.52 15.47
N SER A 642 -10.53 3.09 15.19
CA SER A 642 -9.72 2.79 13.99
C SER A 642 -8.59 1.80 14.28
N GLY A 643 -8.61 1.17 15.44
CA GLY A 643 -7.58 0.26 15.94
C GLY A 643 -7.96 -1.22 15.89
N PRO A 644 -7.59 -1.99 16.92
CA PRO A 644 -7.87 -3.42 17.00
C PRO A 644 -9.38 -3.73 17.01
N THR A 645 -9.75 -4.81 16.30
CA THR A 645 -11.15 -5.28 16.23
C THR A 645 -11.52 -6.28 17.33
N ALA A 646 -10.53 -6.73 18.10
CA ALA A 646 -10.67 -7.62 19.24
C ALA A 646 -9.77 -7.17 20.39
N GLU A 647 -10.02 -7.69 21.60
CA GLU A 647 -9.19 -7.43 22.77
C GLU A 647 -7.73 -7.84 22.52
N VAL A 648 -6.81 -6.91 22.77
CA VAL A 648 -5.38 -7.13 22.59
C VAL A 648 -4.81 -7.90 23.77
N GLN A 649 -4.19 -9.03 23.49
CA GLN A 649 -3.54 -9.89 24.48
C GLN A 649 -2.03 -9.96 24.24
N PRO A 650 -1.16 -9.62 25.21
CA PRO A 650 0.29 -9.72 25.06
C PRO A 650 0.75 -11.11 24.65
N GLY A 651 1.61 -11.19 23.63
CA GLY A 651 2.09 -12.42 23.02
C GLY A 651 1.17 -13.03 21.96
N LYS A 652 0.02 -12.43 21.70
CA LYS A 652 -0.91 -12.85 20.64
C LYS A 652 -0.88 -11.88 19.47
N ARG A 653 -1.23 -12.40 18.28
CA ARG A 653 -1.44 -11.60 17.09
C ARG A 653 -2.57 -10.59 17.32
N ILE A 654 -2.37 -9.36 16.87
CA ILE A 654 -3.39 -8.31 16.92
C ILE A 654 -4.24 -8.39 15.65
N SER A 655 -5.57 -8.33 15.82
CA SER A 655 -6.52 -8.23 14.71
C SER A 655 -6.90 -6.77 14.51
N TRP A 656 -6.66 -6.24 13.31
CA TRP A 656 -6.86 -4.83 12.97
C TRP A 656 -8.10 -4.61 12.10
N ASP A 657 -8.65 -3.40 12.17
CA ASP A 657 -9.68 -2.96 11.22
C ASP A 657 -9.11 -2.90 9.80
N ARG A 658 -9.88 -3.42 8.83
CA ARG A 658 -9.47 -3.51 7.41
C ARG A 658 -9.78 -2.25 6.61
N PHE A 659 -10.58 -1.37 7.14
CA PHE A 659 -11.05 -0.18 6.45
C PHE A 659 -10.37 1.10 6.96
N THR A 660 -9.39 0.97 7.84
CA THR A 660 -8.61 2.09 8.35
C THR A 660 -7.11 1.79 8.25
N ARG A 661 -6.31 2.83 8.18
CA ARG A 661 -4.87 2.73 8.38
C ARG A 661 -4.54 3.17 9.80
N GLN A 662 -3.53 2.54 10.38
CA GLN A 662 -2.99 2.90 11.68
C GLN A 662 -1.65 3.59 11.49
N GLY A 663 -1.26 4.44 12.45
CA GLY A 663 0.08 4.99 12.49
C GLY A 663 1.07 3.92 12.98
N VAL A 664 2.23 3.83 12.37
CA VAL A 664 3.31 2.92 12.76
C VAL A 664 4.60 3.70 12.95
N HIS A 665 5.17 3.59 14.15
CA HIS A 665 6.54 4.00 14.41
C HIS A 665 7.43 2.75 14.40
N LEU A 666 8.41 2.70 13.52
CA LEU A 666 9.41 1.62 13.47
C LEU A 666 10.65 2.05 14.24
N PHE A 667 11.13 1.19 15.16
CA PHE A 667 12.37 1.46 15.86
C PHE A 667 13.57 1.26 14.91
N LYS A 668 14.52 2.20 14.96
CA LYS A 668 15.80 2.07 14.26
C LYS A 668 16.66 0.98 14.88
N ASP A 669 16.74 1.00 16.21
CA ASP A 669 17.46 0.02 17.01
C ASP A 669 16.47 -0.99 17.57
N ILE A 670 16.26 -2.07 16.84
CA ILE A 670 15.43 -3.18 17.30
C ILE A 670 16.15 -3.92 18.45
N ALA A 671 15.39 -4.28 19.47
CA ALA A 671 15.94 -4.95 20.64
C ALA A 671 15.12 -6.15 21.08
N ARG A 672 15.81 -7.17 21.57
CA ARG A 672 15.14 -8.21 22.35
C ARG A 672 14.78 -7.66 23.73
N VAL A 673 13.48 -7.70 24.02
CA VAL A 673 12.91 -7.20 25.27
C VAL A 673 12.36 -8.34 26.13
N THR A 674 12.36 -8.12 27.44
CA THR A 674 11.78 -9.04 28.44
C THR A 674 10.74 -8.30 29.28
N GLN A 675 10.05 -9.01 30.18
CA GLN A 675 9.10 -8.37 31.11
C GLN A 675 9.74 -7.37 32.10
N GLN A 676 11.07 -7.29 32.14
CA GLN A 676 11.80 -6.26 32.89
C GLN A 676 12.10 -5.00 32.07
N SER A 677 11.89 -5.04 30.77
CA SER A 677 12.07 -3.92 29.84
C SER A 677 10.86 -3.01 29.86
N THR A 678 11.09 -1.76 29.49
CA THR A 678 10.04 -0.75 29.30
C THR A 678 10.29 0.02 28.01
N VAL A 679 9.25 0.61 27.43
CA VAL A 679 9.38 1.59 26.36
C VAL A 679 8.96 2.93 26.94
N SER A 680 9.85 3.93 26.88
CA SER A 680 9.49 5.32 27.19
C SER A 680 8.92 5.97 25.93
N TYR A 681 7.98 6.88 26.13
CA TYR A 681 7.51 7.74 25.06
C TYR A 681 7.37 9.18 25.52
N SER A 682 7.54 10.09 24.59
CA SER A 682 7.11 11.47 24.71
C SER A 682 6.08 11.80 23.63
N PHE A 683 5.08 12.59 24.02
CA PHE A 683 4.03 13.08 23.17
C PHE A 683 3.94 14.60 23.31
N ASN A 684 3.94 15.31 22.19
CA ASN A 684 3.78 16.75 22.14
C ASN A 684 2.64 17.13 21.20
N PHE A 685 1.75 17.99 21.65
CA PHE A 685 0.68 18.60 20.86
C PHE A 685 0.63 20.10 21.12
N VAL A 686 0.72 20.88 20.05
CA VAL A 686 0.64 22.35 20.07
C VAL A 686 -0.63 22.74 19.31
N PRO A 687 -1.72 23.12 19.99
CA PRO A 687 -3.01 23.43 19.35
C PRO A 687 -2.91 24.51 18.28
N GLN A 688 -2.07 25.52 18.47
CA GLN A 688 -1.88 26.62 17.52
C GLN A 688 -1.25 26.19 16.18
N HIS A 689 -0.65 25.02 16.14
CA HIS A 689 -0.05 24.44 14.92
C HIS A 689 -0.72 23.16 14.47
N GLY A 690 -1.53 22.52 15.33
CA GLY A 690 -2.20 21.24 15.06
C GLY A 690 -1.26 20.04 14.96
N ASN A 691 0.04 20.24 15.18
CA ASN A 691 1.05 19.21 15.00
C ASN A 691 1.10 18.26 16.20
N VAL A 692 1.08 16.97 15.89
CA VAL A 692 1.28 15.86 16.82
C VAL A 692 2.68 15.30 16.60
N LYS A 693 3.48 15.21 17.66
CA LYS A 693 4.82 14.63 17.61
C LYS A 693 4.96 13.51 18.65
N PHE A 694 5.64 12.47 18.23
CA PHE A 694 5.96 11.30 19.06
C PHE A 694 7.46 11.05 19.05
N ASP A 695 7.94 10.53 20.18
CA ASP A 695 9.27 9.96 20.29
C ASP A 695 9.20 8.72 21.20
N PHE A 696 9.84 7.61 20.79
CA PHE A 696 9.79 6.34 21.49
C PHE A 696 11.18 5.77 21.66
N HIS A 697 11.51 5.27 22.87
CA HIS A 697 12.79 4.67 23.17
C HIS A 697 12.64 3.37 23.96
N ILE A 698 13.37 2.34 23.55
CA ILE A 698 13.42 1.07 24.28
C ILE A 698 14.41 1.21 25.44
N LEU A 699 13.92 1.00 26.67
CA LEU A 699 14.72 1.01 27.87
C LEU A 699 14.94 -0.45 28.33
N SER A 700 16.07 -1.03 27.96
CA SER A 700 16.49 -2.31 28.50
C SER A 700 17.30 -2.06 29.78
N LYS A 701 16.92 -2.68 30.91
CA LYS A 701 17.85 -2.78 32.04
C LYS A 701 19.01 -3.65 31.55
N SER A 702 20.22 -3.08 31.48
CA SER A 702 21.43 -3.87 31.26
C SER A 702 21.43 -4.99 32.30
N MET A 703 21.45 -6.26 31.84
CA MET A 703 21.84 -7.33 32.73
C MET A 703 23.30 -7.01 33.16
N LYS A 704 23.44 -6.61 34.45
CA LYS A 704 24.74 -6.55 35.09
C LYS A 704 25.23 -7.99 35.31
#